data_e4e8d223dc245aa2f1a9b83e0da7b6ba
#
_entry.id   e4e8d223dc245aa2f1a9b83e0da7b6ba
#
_cell.length_a   1.000
_cell.length_b   1.000
_cell.length_c   1.000
_cell.angle_alpha   90.00
_cell.angle_beta   90.00
_cell.angle_gamma   90.00
#
_symmetry.space_group_name_H-M   'P 1'
#
loop_
_entity.id
_entity.type
_entity.pdbx_description
1 polymer ?
#
loop_
_entity_poly.entity_id
_entity_poly.type
_entity_poly.pdbx_seq_one_letter_code
_entity_poly.pdbx_strand_id
1 'polypeptide(L)'
;MKMTQLLGATALVGILAGFPAAAGAQTAPQDSTVATIAQEPESAGNDDAIIVTGSRIKRLGVDRLEPTIGIDQQYLDDRGLTNVADALNELPGFRGSVTPNGAQGGFGQGVNFLNNFGLGSNRTLTLVNGRRVVSSNVTTIFGNAAAGTQVDLNIINPILVDRLERISIGGAPIYGSDAISGTVNVFTKTRFTGLEVRGTTGVTEFGDNFRYNISAAYGFNFAGGRGNISIAGNYEEVDGVLTNDRPFLANGVGGQLNPTTALAATLGPVGRSPLNDGRINPNIGFNDSTTDRFPGVVLVSGAGIPSLSRNGVISNIGALRPLDFNVQFAPDGTLVPYNRGTLFAGTIASAASRNSNGDGFRFNDFTQVTSDTRRYSGNIFANYDLTENVRLFAEGLFFSGRGDELIQQQSFNSTLFGGASGSLVFNVNNPLLSAQARNLLVANGYTTFGVSRINLDLGDATGVSTNDLYRIVGGVDGKFSAFGREFDFEVSGNYGTNDFVDRAQQINQQSFVNAINGCVTNPTTNATPGFTPVADARCVPLSVFGSGNGSAAARNYVIQDTVARSNITQWVVNANVGGSPFDLFSNPVQFNAGYEHRDESARFTPDPFLQAGLGRSVAIAPTSGSYQLNEVFGEVNIPIFTPKNGFFFNNLEVFGRGRYVDNSINGGFFAWAAGGSFSPIEDIQLRGNFTKSFRSPAIVELFAPQTNTFVTVPDLCNPANINAGPVPTTRAANCAAFLARFPGATPLSAATATVPGRNGGNPLLLNEESNSFTFGAVFRPRFLRGLSLSVDYLSIDLEQPISSLTVAQITGGCFDNANFNTADPANGNAFCSQIRRDANGQVPADPANPAVTSGFVNGQRLLFEGLQSSLDYVTRLDSLKLPGTLSLSGELFVVFRRIVDNTGIAPARSDATVGDPTFQGQFRFRYSTKHVSFSTNVNYVGEQLLSRFNRGPSPNDTREFDEYNDYVTIDSSVTFDVNKKFSLVATVTNLTNRVGQEYFGIIIPGSINDQFGRRFAMSVRVRY
;
A
#
# COMPACT_ATOMS: atom_id res chain seq x y z
N MET A 1 4.85 9.45 32.80
CA MET A 1 4.82 8.22 32.03
C MET A 1 6.11 7.96 31.23
N LYS A 2 6.76 9.01 30.67
CA LYS A 2 7.99 8.89 29.83
C LYS A 2 9.27 8.41 30.58
N MET A 3 9.36 8.56 31.88
CA MET A 3 10.57 8.22 32.65
C MET A 3 10.58 6.75 33.15
N THR A 4 9.42 6.13 33.22
CA THR A 4 9.27 4.71 33.67
C THR A 4 9.58 3.73 32.52
N GLN A 5 9.45 4.16 31.26
CA GLN A 5 9.75 3.29 30.11
C GLN A 5 11.26 3.23 29.81
N LEU A 6 12.00 4.31 30.08
CA LEU A 6 13.47 4.29 29.96
C LEU A 6 14.12 3.38 31.01
N LEU A 7 13.52 3.26 32.21
CA LEU A 7 14.00 2.37 33.25
C LEU A 7 13.71 0.90 32.95
N GLY A 8 12.67 0.60 32.18
CA GLY A 8 12.38 -0.75 31.69
C GLY A 8 13.41 -1.30 30.70
N ALA A 9 13.93 -0.44 29.81
CA ALA A 9 14.93 -0.84 28.84
C ALA A 9 16.32 -1.08 29.47
N THR A 10 16.67 -0.33 30.52
CA THR A 10 17.91 -0.54 31.29
C THR A 10 17.85 -1.80 32.18
N ALA A 11 16.67 -2.17 32.65
CA ALA A 11 16.51 -3.41 33.42
C ALA A 11 16.66 -4.68 32.57
N LEU A 12 16.28 -4.61 31.26
CA LEU A 12 16.42 -5.72 30.33
C LEU A 12 17.89 -6.03 29.98
N VAL A 13 18.74 -5.01 29.94
CA VAL A 13 20.19 -5.17 29.73
C VAL A 13 20.85 -5.82 30.96
N GLY A 14 20.33 -5.57 32.17
CA GLY A 14 20.79 -6.17 33.40
C GLY A 14 20.42 -7.66 33.57
N ILE A 15 19.30 -8.09 33.01
CA ILE A 15 18.82 -9.49 33.11
C ILE A 15 19.60 -10.42 32.17
N LEU A 16 20.06 -9.91 31.01
CA LEU A 16 20.87 -10.71 30.08
C LEU A 16 22.32 -10.95 30.53
N ALA A 17 22.82 -10.17 31.51
CA ALA A 17 24.14 -10.35 32.08
C ALA A 17 24.22 -11.36 33.23
N GLY A 18 23.09 -11.88 33.73
CA GLY A 18 22.98 -12.67 34.95
C GLY A 18 22.81 -14.17 34.80
N PHE A 19 22.85 -14.77 33.63
CA PHE A 19 22.78 -16.22 33.46
C PHE A 19 24.14 -16.90 33.61
N PRO A 20 24.28 -17.89 34.51
CA PRO A 20 25.52 -18.63 34.67
C PRO A 20 25.77 -19.54 33.49
N ALA A 21 26.98 -19.51 32.95
CA ALA A 21 27.46 -20.39 31.90
C ALA A 21 27.37 -21.86 32.32
N ALA A 22 26.49 -22.63 31.67
CA ALA A 22 26.56 -24.09 31.71
C ALA A 22 27.54 -24.55 30.64
N ALA A 23 28.52 -25.31 31.06
CA ALA A 23 29.67 -25.71 30.31
C ALA A 23 29.35 -26.72 29.19
N GLY A 24 30.07 -26.62 28.10
CA GLY A 24 30.44 -27.72 27.22
C GLY A 24 29.77 -27.75 25.85
N ALA A 25 30.25 -26.96 24.92
CA ALA A 25 30.12 -27.30 23.50
C ALA A 25 31.48 -27.13 22.83
N GLN A 26 31.93 -28.15 22.20
CA GLN A 26 33.14 -28.17 21.37
C GLN A 26 32.95 -27.24 20.17
N THR A 27 33.88 -26.31 20.01
CA THR A 27 33.91 -25.34 18.94
C THR A 27 34.42 -25.99 17.66
N ALA A 28 33.54 -26.08 16.66
CA ALA A 28 34.03 -26.08 15.27
C ALA A 28 34.20 -24.60 14.86
N PRO A 29 35.24 -24.23 14.17
CA PRO A 29 35.47 -22.87 13.69
C PRO A 29 34.50 -22.58 12.55
N GLN A 30 33.48 -21.82 12.78
CA GLN A 30 32.77 -21.15 11.70
C GLN A 30 33.45 -19.83 11.43
N ASP A 31 34.14 -19.81 10.29
CA ASP A 31 34.55 -18.56 9.68
C ASP A 31 33.32 -17.76 9.26
N SER A 32 33.01 -16.69 9.96
CA SER A 32 31.96 -15.75 9.57
C SER A 32 32.50 -14.88 8.43
N THR A 33 32.61 -15.50 7.25
CA THR A 33 32.79 -14.73 6.03
C THR A 33 31.47 -14.04 5.72
N VAL A 34 31.50 -12.73 5.79
CA VAL A 34 30.51 -11.83 5.19
C VAL A 34 30.27 -12.32 3.75
N ALA A 35 29.07 -12.80 3.46
CA ALA A 35 28.68 -13.15 2.11
C ALA A 35 28.56 -11.87 1.31
N THR A 36 29.65 -11.39 0.81
CA THR A 36 29.73 -10.31 -0.16
C THR A 36 29.31 -10.89 -1.51
N ILE A 37 28.40 -10.22 -2.20
CA ILE A 37 27.96 -10.52 -3.56
C ILE A 37 29.12 -10.25 -4.54
N ALA A 38 30.28 -10.75 -4.33
CA ALA A 38 31.42 -10.83 -5.25
C ALA A 38 32.70 -11.34 -4.55
N GLN A 39 32.68 -12.54 -4.02
CA GLN A 39 33.93 -13.29 -3.83
C GLN A 39 33.87 -14.55 -4.66
N GLU A 40 34.88 -14.71 -5.54
CA GLU A 40 35.19 -16.04 -6.05
C GLU A 40 35.37 -16.95 -4.84
N PRO A 41 34.69 -18.10 -4.74
CA PRO A 41 34.90 -19.04 -3.66
C PRO A 41 36.26 -19.66 -3.83
N GLU A 42 37.18 -19.47 -2.89
CA GLU A 42 38.25 -20.47 -2.68
C GLU A 42 37.56 -21.80 -2.44
N SER A 43 37.74 -22.72 -3.37
CA SER A 43 37.34 -24.14 -3.42
C SER A 43 36.52 -24.63 -2.21
N ALA A 44 35.25 -24.29 -2.16
CA ALA A 44 34.25 -25.02 -1.40
C ALA A 44 33.99 -26.34 -2.17
N GLY A 45 33.85 -27.43 -1.47
CA GLY A 45 33.53 -28.72 -2.06
C GLY A 45 32.26 -28.66 -2.91
N ASN A 46 32.13 -29.56 -3.86
CA ASN A 46 31.08 -29.62 -4.91
C ASN A 46 29.61 -29.64 -4.44
N ASP A 47 29.28 -29.35 -3.17
CA ASP A 47 27.95 -29.55 -2.61
C ASP A 47 27.14 -28.27 -2.36
N ASP A 48 27.69 -27.06 -2.56
CA ASP A 48 27.01 -25.79 -2.28
C ASP A 48 26.46 -25.11 -3.54
N ALA A 49 25.69 -25.83 -4.35
CA ALA A 49 24.93 -25.23 -5.44
C ALA A 49 23.76 -24.37 -4.88
N ILE A 50 23.83 -23.06 -5.05
CA ILE A 50 22.80 -22.11 -4.58
C ILE A 50 21.65 -22.05 -5.59
N ILE A 51 20.41 -22.21 -5.12
CA ILE A 51 19.23 -21.90 -5.93
C ILE A 51 19.10 -20.37 -5.95
N VAL A 52 19.17 -19.81 -7.15
CA VAL A 52 18.95 -18.37 -7.38
C VAL A 52 17.51 -18.17 -7.81
N THR A 53 16.84 -17.16 -7.26
CA THR A 53 15.46 -16.82 -7.69
C THR A 53 15.43 -16.55 -9.21
N GLY A 54 14.39 -17.03 -9.90
CA GLY A 54 14.25 -16.96 -11.36
C GLY A 54 14.57 -18.25 -12.09
N SER A 55 15.12 -19.26 -11.38
CA SER A 55 15.34 -20.60 -11.90
C SER A 55 15.21 -21.62 -10.79
N ARG A 56 14.71 -22.82 -11.10
CA ARG A 56 14.76 -23.99 -10.21
C ARG A 56 16.01 -24.83 -10.48
N ILE A 57 16.78 -24.49 -11.51
CA ILE A 57 18.07 -25.12 -11.81
C ILE A 57 19.11 -24.62 -10.80
N LYS A 58 19.73 -25.55 -10.08
CA LYS A 58 20.80 -25.26 -9.13
C LYS A 58 22.06 -24.87 -9.87
N ARG A 59 22.63 -23.71 -9.56
CA ARG A 59 23.84 -23.19 -10.21
C ARG A 59 24.97 -22.98 -9.21
N LEU A 60 26.19 -23.21 -9.66
CA LEU A 60 27.40 -22.77 -8.99
C LEU A 60 27.74 -21.37 -9.50
N GLY A 61 27.76 -20.38 -8.60
CA GLY A 61 28.24 -19.03 -8.93
C GLY A 61 27.18 -17.96 -9.17
N VAL A 62 27.65 -16.75 -9.41
CA VAL A 62 26.90 -15.49 -9.30
C VAL A 62 26.39 -14.98 -10.66
N ASP A 63 26.51 -15.74 -11.74
CA ASP A 63 26.10 -15.32 -13.08
C ASP A 63 24.58 -15.42 -13.25
N ARG A 64 23.93 -14.30 -13.04
CA ARG A 64 22.47 -14.15 -13.13
C ARG A 64 22.06 -13.78 -14.54
N LEU A 65 21.13 -14.53 -15.11
CA LEU A 65 20.60 -14.26 -16.45
C LEU A 65 19.57 -13.11 -16.46
N GLU A 66 19.03 -12.80 -15.30
CA GLU A 66 17.98 -11.79 -15.12
C GLU A 66 18.43 -10.70 -14.14
N PRO A 67 17.93 -9.45 -14.31
CA PRO A 67 18.19 -8.38 -13.35
C PRO A 67 17.68 -8.79 -11.96
N THR A 68 18.57 -8.90 -11.01
CA THR A 68 18.23 -9.31 -9.64
C THR A 68 18.92 -8.40 -8.65
N ILE A 69 18.19 -7.96 -7.63
CA ILE A 69 18.72 -7.25 -6.48
C ILE A 69 18.70 -8.19 -5.29
N GLY A 70 19.79 -8.27 -4.58
CA GLY A 70 19.95 -9.05 -3.35
C GLY A 70 20.16 -8.16 -2.14
N ILE A 71 19.49 -8.46 -1.03
CA ILE A 71 19.69 -7.85 0.28
C ILE A 71 20.01 -8.96 1.27
N ASP A 72 21.04 -8.76 2.06
CA ASP A 72 21.44 -9.66 3.12
C ASP A 72 20.98 -9.19 4.51
N GLN A 73 21.15 -10.01 5.51
CA GLN A 73 20.84 -9.65 6.90
C GLN A 73 21.66 -8.46 7.37
N GLN A 74 22.89 -8.27 6.86
CA GLN A 74 23.75 -7.16 7.25
C GLN A 74 23.17 -5.80 6.85
N TYR A 75 22.46 -5.74 5.72
CA TYR A 75 21.74 -4.52 5.32
C TYR A 75 20.67 -4.13 6.36
N LEU A 76 19.88 -5.10 6.84
CA LEU A 76 18.88 -4.87 7.88
C LEU A 76 19.52 -4.39 9.18
N ASP A 77 20.64 -5.01 9.57
CA ASP A 77 21.38 -4.69 10.78
C ASP A 77 21.98 -3.27 10.74
N ASP A 78 22.66 -2.93 9.65
CA ASP A 78 23.28 -1.61 9.45
C ASP A 78 22.23 -0.48 9.42
N ARG A 79 20.99 -0.77 8.98
CA ARG A 79 19.89 0.19 8.94
C ARG A 79 19.07 0.23 10.23
N GLY A 80 19.28 -0.70 11.16
CA GLY A 80 18.46 -0.84 12.36
C GLY A 80 17.01 -1.21 12.05
N LEU A 81 16.78 -1.86 10.90
CA LEU A 81 15.43 -2.26 10.46
C LEU A 81 15.02 -3.55 11.16
N THR A 82 13.87 -3.52 11.76
CA THR A 82 13.26 -4.67 12.45
C THR A 82 12.23 -5.39 11.58
N ASN A 83 11.95 -4.86 10.38
CA ASN A 83 10.92 -5.34 9.48
C ASN A 83 11.48 -5.46 8.05
N VAL A 84 11.27 -6.63 7.45
CA VAL A 84 11.70 -6.94 6.08
C VAL A 84 10.92 -6.14 5.02
N ALA A 85 9.63 -5.92 5.26
CA ALA A 85 8.79 -5.15 4.34
C ALA A 85 9.25 -3.69 4.24
N ASP A 86 9.61 -3.08 5.37
CA ASP A 86 10.12 -1.71 5.40
C ASP A 86 11.43 -1.61 4.60
N ALA A 87 12.33 -2.58 4.79
CA ALA A 87 13.59 -2.64 4.04
C ALA A 87 13.38 -2.70 2.52
N LEU A 88 12.42 -3.50 2.06
CA LEU A 88 12.11 -3.64 0.65
C LEU A 88 11.38 -2.42 0.09
N ASN A 89 10.43 -1.85 0.83
CA ASN A 89 9.66 -0.68 0.40
C ASN A 89 10.52 0.60 0.28
N GLU A 90 11.69 0.65 0.94
CA GLU A 90 12.65 1.75 0.80
C GLU A 90 13.56 1.62 -0.42
N LEU A 91 13.61 0.46 -1.08
CA LEU A 91 14.48 0.27 -2.25
C LEU A 91 13.95 1.03 -3.47
N PRO A 92 14.85 1.55 -4.32
CA PRO A 92 14.47 2.11 -5.60
C PRO A 92 13.62 1.16 -6.45
N GLY A 93 12.52 1.68 -7.01
CA GLY A 93 11.58 0.92 -7.82
C GLY A 93 10.47 0.22 -7.04
N PHE A 94 10.55 0.11 -5.71
CA PHE A 94 9.38 -0.23 -4.92
C PHE A 94 8.55 1.02 -4.61
N ARG A 95 7.25 0.82 -4.54
CA ARG A 95 6.31 1.83 -4.09
C ARG A 95 5.50 1.27 -2.97
N GLY A 96 5.36 2.01 -1.91
CA GLY A 96 4.47 1.63 -0.84
C GLY A 96 3.07 1.39 -1.41
N SER A 97 2.50 0.25 -1.06
CA SER A 97 1.10 -0.07 -1.31
C SER A 97 0.34 0.20 -0.03
N VAL A 98 -0.24 -0.81 0.58
CA VAL A 98 -0.79 -0.72 1.92
C VAL A 98 0.35 -1.01 2.90
N THR A 99 0.69 -0.05 3.72
CA THR A 99 1.72 -0.14 4.76
C THR A 99 1.21 0.50 6.04
N PRO A 100 1.77 0.21 7.22
CA PRO A 100 1.39 0.89 8.46
C PRO A 100 1.61 2.40 8.42
N ASN A 101 2.43 2.90 7.48
CA ASN A 101 2.69 4.32 7.30
C ASN A 101 1.57 4.96 6.47
N GLY A 102 0.83 5.87 7.07
CA GLY A 102 -0.35 6.49 6.48
C GLY A 102 -1.65 5.80 6.91
N ALA A 103 -2.78 6.34 6.46
CA ALA A 103 -4.10 5.80 6.78
C ALA A 103 -4.40 4.57 5.93
N GLN A 104 -4.65 3.44 6.55
CA GLN A 104 -5.09 2.21 5.89
C GLN A 104 -6.60 2.08 5.82
N GLY A 105 -7.34 2.59 6.80
CA GLY A 105 -8.81 2.65 6.90
C GLY A 105 -9.55 1.35 6.53
N GLY A 106 -10.78 1.18 6.91
CA GLY A 106 -11.59 0.03 6.49
C GLY A 106 -11.25 -1.28 7.19
N PHE A 107 -10.63 -2.23 6.50
CA PHE A 107 -10.32 -3.57 7.01
C PHE A 107 -8.85 -3.90 6.75
N GLY A 108 -8.25 -4.73 7.61
CA GLY A 108 -6.89 -5.24 7.44
C GLY A 108 -5.79 -4.24 7.84
N GLN A 109 -5.97 -3.51 8.94
CA GLN A 109 -4.97 -2.58 9.46
C GLN A 109 -3.67 -3.31 9.89
N GLY A 110 -2.53 -2.65 9.75
CA GLY A 110 -1.22 -3.14 10.19
C GLY A 110 -0.50 -4.06 9.21
N VAL A 111 -1.07 -4.38 8.03
CA VAL A 111 -0.40 -5.16 6.98
C VAL A 111 0.65 -4.33 6.24
N ASN A 112 1.63 -5.00 5.62
CA ASN A 112 2.70 -4.36 4.87
C ASN A 112 2.96 -5.11 3.56
N PHE A 113 2.41 -4.59 2.45
CA PHE A 113 2.48 -5.21 1.13
C PHE A 113 3.53 -4.55 0.25
N LEU A 114 4.13 -5.34 -0.62
CA LEU A 114 5.05 -4.86 -1.65
C LEU A 114 4.31 -4.47 -2.92
N ASN A 115 4.83 -3.44 -3.59
CA ASN A 115 4.36 -3.02 -4.91
C ASN A 115 5.57 -2.71 -5.80
N ASN A 116 6.06 -3.72 -6.50
CA ASN A 116 7.20 -3.57 -7.38
C ASN A 116 6.80 -2.75 -8.61
N PHE A 117 7.62 -1.77 -8.94
CA PHE A 117 7.43 -0.81 -10.04
C PHE A 117 6.11 -0.01 -9.99
N GLY A 118 5.35 -0.07 -8.88
CA GLY A 118 4.05 0.60 -8.78
C GLY A 118 2.97 0.07 -9.73
N LEU A 119 3.07 -1.20 -10.16
CA LEU A 119 2.11 -1.83 -11.05
C LEU A 119 0.93 -2.48 -10.34
N GLY A 120 0.89 -2.36 -9.01
CA GLY A 120 -0.07 -2.98 -8.11
C GLY A 120 0.54 -4.12 -7.30
N SER A 121 0.26 -4.13 -6.00
CA SER A 121 0.76 -5.18 -5.09
C SER A 121 0.26 -6.58 -5.45
N ASN A 122 -0.86 -6.69 -6.14
CA ASN A 122 -1.43 -7.94 -6.65
C ASN A 122 -0.70 -8.52 -7.88
N ARG A 123 0.34 -7.84 -8.39
CA ARG A 123 1.17 -8.27 -9.53
C ARG A 123 2.61 -8.57 -9.14
N THR A 124 2.93 -8.50 -7.84
CA THR A 124 4.24 -8.85 -7.28
C THR A 124 4.13 -10.16 -6.52
N LEU A 125 4.76 -11.23 -7.01
CA LEU A 125 4.74 -12.52 -6.32
C LEU A 125 5.74 -12.53 -5.17
N THR A 126 5.28 -12.91 -3.98
CA THR A 126 6.13 -13.12 -2.80
C THR A 126 6.26 -14.61 -2.49
N LEU A 127 7.50 -15.04 -2.28
CA LEU A 127 7.87 -16.41 -1.93
C LEU A 127 8.69 -16.44 -0.63
N VAL A 128 8.58 -17.55 0.09
CA VAL A 128 9.47 -17.88 1.21
C VAL A 128 10.10 -19.24 0.92
N ASN A 129 11.43 -19.28 0.87
CA ASN A 129 12.20 -20.47 0.50
C ASN A 129 11.77 -21.06 -0.86
N GLY A 130 11.45 -20.19 -1.84
CA GLY A 130 11.02 -20.61 -3.18
C GLY A 130 9.58 -21.10 -3.26
N ARG A 131 8.80 -21.06 -2.18
CA ARG A 131 7.41 -21.55 -2.09
C ARG A 131 6.42 -20.45 -1.84
N ARG A 132 5.21 -20.58 -2.39
CA ARG A 132 4.11 -19.63 -2.18
C ARG A 132 3.69 -19.57 -0.72
N VAL A 133 3.14 -18.42 -0.33
CA VAL A 133 2.54 -18.17 0.97
C VAL A 133 1.07 -17.81 0.75
N VAL A 134 0.22 -18.25 1.67
CA VAL A 134 -1.21 -17.90 1.66
C VAL A 134 -1.38 -16.38 1.70
N SER A 135 -2.38 -15.86 0.95
CA SER A 135 -2.67 -14.42 0.90
C SER A 135 -3.00 -13.86 2.27
N SER A 136 -2.57 -12.63 2.50
CA SER A 136 -2.89 -11.83 3.70
C SER A 136 -3.78 -10.63 3.36
N ASN A 137 -4.48 -10.64 2.22
CA ASN A 137 -5.38 -9.57 1.81
C ASN A 137 -6.83 -9.91 2.13
N VAL A 138 -7.50 -9.03 2.87
CA VAL A 138 -8.92 -9.22 3.24
C VAL A 138 -9.81 -9.31 2.00
N THR A 139 -10.66 -10.33 1.93
CA THR A 139 -11.46 -10.65 0.74
C THR A 139 -12.73 -9.79 0.67
N THR A 140 -12.57 -8.49 0.52
CA THR A 140 -13.66 -7.52 0.39
C THR A 140 -13.30 -6.39 -0.56
N ILE A 141 -14.32 -5.84 -1.27
CA ILE A 141 -14.16 -4.63 -2.10
C ILE A 141 -13.99 -3.35 -1.26
N PHE A 142 -14.24 -3.41 0.04
CA PHE A 142 -14.08 -2.29 0.97
C PHE A 142 -12.70 -2.26 1.64
N GLY A 143 -11.79 -3.16 1.26
CA GLY A 143 -10.39 -3.13 1.69
C GLY A 143 -9.59 -2.02 0.99
N ASN A 144 -8.50 -1.61 1.60
CA ASN A 144 -7.62 -0.57 1.04
C ASN A 144 -6.58 -1.10 0.07
N ALA A 145 -6.32 -2.42 0.09
CA ALA A 145 -5.42 -3.06 -0.86
C ALA A 145 -6.09 -3.26 -2.21
N ALA A 146 -5.30 -3.27 -3.29
CA ALA A 146 -5.77 -3.80 -4.55
C ALA A 146 -6.26 -5.23 -4.35
N ALA A 147 -7.36 -5.61 -5.01
CA ALA A 147 -7.81 -6.99 -4.98
C ALA A 147 -6.71 -7.93 -5.48
N GLY A 148 -6.45 -9.04 -4.80
CA GLY A 148 -5.41 -9.98 -5.19
C GLY A 148 -4.87 -10.84 -4.04
N THR A 149 -3.80 -11.56 -4.35
CA THR A 149 -3.14 -12.53 -3.47
C THR A 149 -1.87 -11.95 -2.83
N GLN A 150 -1.96 -10.77 -2.23
CA GLN A 150 -0.84 -10.14 -1.55
C GLN A 150 -0.44 -10.90 -0.28
N VAL A 151 0.86 -10.88 0.01
CA VAL A 151 1.44 -11.46 1.22
C VAL A 151 1.94 -10.35 2.14
N ASP A 152 1.52 -10.38 3.39
CA ASP A 152 2.03 -9.50 4.44
C ASP A 152 3.45 -9.92 4.84
N LEU A 153 4.45 -9.13 4.50
CA LEU A 153 5.84 -9.44 4.82
C LEU A 153 6.21 -9.23 6.30
N ASN A 154 5.30 -8.74 7.11
CA ASN A 154 5.45 -8.73 8.57
C ASN A 154 5.58 -10.16 9.16
N ILE A 155 5.16 -11.19 8.42
CA ILE A 155 5.29 -12.60 8.80
C ILE A 155 6.75 -13.06 8.91
N ILE A 156 7.69 -12.34 8.31
CA ILE A 156 9.09 -12.75 8.24
C ILE A 156 9.81 -12.34 9.52
N ASN A 157 10.34 -13.32 10.22
CA ASN A 157 11.20 -13.07 11.38
C ASN A 157 12.58 -12.58 10.91
N PRO A 158 13.02 -11.34 11.24
CA PRO A 158 14.26 -10.77 10.71
C PRO A 158 15.53 -11.51 11.13
N ILE A 159 15.55 -12.22 12.26
CA ILE A 159 16.72 -13.00 12.72
C ILE A 159 16.99 -14.22 11.83
N LEU A 160 15.95 -14.71 11.15
CA LEU A 160 16.03 -15.87 10.25
C LEU A 160 16.41 -15.49 8.82
N VAL A 161 16.37 -14.23 8.45
CA VAL A 161 16.70 -13.83 7.08
C VAL A 161 18.14 -14.23 6.76
N ASP A 162 18.30 -15.02 5.72
CA ASP A 162 19.60 -15.30 5.10
C ASP A 162 19.87 -14.25 4.02
N ARG A 163 18.96 -14.17 3.06
CA ARG A 163 18.96 -13.17 2.00
C ARG A 163 17.57 -12.97 1.42
N LEU A 164 17.39 -11.83 0.78
CA LEU A 164 16.22 -11.47 0.00
C LEU A 164 16.66 -11.32 -1.45
N GLU A 165 15.90 -11.85 -2.38
CA GLU A 165 16.17 -11.70 -3.81
C GLU A 165 14.93 -11.13 -4.51
N ARG A 166 15.09 -10.04 -5.26
CA ARG A 166 14.08 -9.48 -6.16
C ARG A 166 14.49 -9.74 -7.60
N ILE A 167 13.66 -10.45 -8.34
CA ILE A 167 13.75 -10.52 -9.79
C ILE A 167 12.80 -9.50 -10.37
N SER A 168 13.30 -8.69 -11.29
CA SER A 168 12.53 -7.57 -11.85
C SER A 168 11.46 -8.04 -12.84
N ILE A 169 11.69 -9.11 -13.60
CA ILE A 169 10.76 -9.65 -14.61
C ILE A 169 10.98 -11.16 -14.74
N GLY A 170 9.98 -11.93 -15.16
CA GLY A 170 10.15 -13.29 -15.66
C GLY A 170 9.76 -14.42 -14.70
N GLY A 171 9.16 -14.12 -13.57
CA GLY A 171 8.82 -15.14 -12.57
C GLY A 171 7.67 -16.08 -12.94
N ALA A 172 6.72 -15.67 -13.77
CA ALA A 172 5.51 -16.47 -14.04
C ALA A 172 5.78 -17.84 -14.71
N PRO A 173 6.67 -18.01 -15.68
CA PRO A 173 6.94 -19.33 -16.24
C PRO A 173 7.53 -20.32 -15.23
N ILE A 174 8.10 -19.87 -14.12
CA ILE A 174 8.73 -20.71 -13.10
C ILE A 174 7.83 -20.89 -11.88
N TYR A 175 7.21 -19.81 -11.41
CA TYR A 175 6.48 -19.76 -10.14
C TYR A 175 4.96 -19.64 -10.29
N GLY A 176 4.45 -19.54 -11.53
CA GLY A 176 3.02 -19.43 -11.84
C GLY A 176 2.50 -18.00 -11.79
N SER A 177 1.18 -17.85 -11.71
CA SER A 177 0.44 -16.58 -11.71
C SER A 177 0.99 -15.55 -10.72
N ASP A 178 0.65 -14.28 -10.92
CA ASP A 178 0.92 -13.12 -10.05
C ASP A 178 2.33 -12.51 -10.17
N ALA A 179 3.27 -13.13 -10.90
CA ALA A 179 4.63 -12.65 -11.09
C ALA A 179 4.77 -11.76 -12.34
N ILE A 180 3.89 -10.78 -12.54
CA ILE A 180 3.92 -9.84 -13.67
C ILE A 180 5.01 -8.79 -13.47
N SER A 181 4.99 -8.10 -12.35
CA SER A 181 5.99 -7.08 -12.00
C SER A 181 7.22 -7.68 -11.31
N GLY A 182 7.38 -9.00 -11.37
CA GLY A 182 8.51 -9.71 -10.79
C GLY A 182 8.17 -10.54 -9.56
N THR A 183 9.23 -11.07 -8.96
CA THR A 183 9.14 -11.98 -7.80
C THR A 183 10.09 -11.53 -6.71
N VAL A 184 9.63 -11.52 -5.47
CA VAL A 184 10.45 -11.36 -4.28
C VAL A 184 10.49 -12.68 -3.54
N ASN A 185 11.68 -13.21 -3.30
CA ASN A 185 11.89 -14.46 -2.58
C ASN A 185 12.71 -14.20 -1.31
N VAL A 186 12.17 -14.59 -0.18
CA VAL A 186 12.83 -14.51 1.12
C VAL A 186 13.41 -15.86 1.44
N PHE A 187 14.73 -15.96 1.49
CA PHE A 187 15.44 -17.15 1.95
C PHE A 187 15.70 -17.03 3.45
N THR A 188 15.31 -18.06 4.18
CA THR A 188 15.50 -18.15 5.62
C THR A 188 16.56 -19.19 5.98
N LYS A 189 17.20 -19.02 7.13
CA LYS A 189 18.14 -19.97 7.71
C LYS A 189 17.37 -21.20 8.18
N THR A 190 17.20 -22.23 7.35
CA THR A 190 16.46 -23.46 7.66
C THR A 190 17.25 -24.46 8.49
N ARG A 191 18.58 -24.31 8.58
CA ARG A 191 19.46 -25.05 9.50
C ARG A 191 20.24 -24.03 10.34
N PHE A 192 20.12 -24.11 11.64
CA PHE A 192 20.80 -23.25 12.58
C PHE A 192 21.36 -24.08 13.74
N THR A 193 22.49 -23.67 14.30
CA THR A 193 23.11 -24.33 15.46
C THR A 193 23.58 -23.27 16.44
N GLY A 194 23.26 -23.48 17.72
CA GLY A 194 23.56 -22.52 18.79
C GLY A 194 22.39 -21.60 19.11
N LEU A 195 22.64 -20.52 19.83
CA LEU A 195 21.67 -19.52 20.25
C LEU A 195 22.06 -18.16 19.70
N GLU A 196 21.12 -17.48 19.04
CA GLU A 196 21.24 -16.06 18.73
C GLU A 196 20.04 -15.29 19.34
N VAL A 197 20.33 -14.19 20.03
CA VAL A 197 19.32 -13.29 20.58
C VAL A 197 19.63 -11.89 20.13
N ARG A 198 18.61 -11.16 19.69
CA ARG A 198 18.70 -9.76 19.29
C ARG A 198 17.64 -8.95 20.02
N GLY A 199 18.01 -7.79 20.55
CA GLY A 199 17.10 -6.76 21.05
C GLY A 199 17.37 -5.45 20.35
N THR A 200 16.32 -4.79 19.83
CA THR A 200 16.42 -3.48 19.20
C THR A 200 15.40 -2.54 19.81
N THR A 201 15.81 -1.31 20.09
CA THR A 201 14.91 -0.23 20.52
C THR A 201 15.19 1.04 19.72
N GLY A 202 14.16 1.85 19.52
CA GLY A 202 14.29 3.10 18.76
C GLY A 202 13.24 4.12 19.15
N VAL A 203 13.51 5.40 18.83
CA VAL A 203 12.66 6.55 19.12
C VAL A 203 12.95 7.66 18.13
N THR A 204 11.97 8.53 17.83
CA THR A 204 12.20 9.74 17.03
C THR A 204 12.81 10.85 17.88
N GLU A 205 13.32 11.92 17.25
CA GLU A 205 13.82 13.11 17.96
C GLU A 205 12.72 13.84 18.76
N PHE A 206 11.44 13.61 18.43
CA PHE A 206 10.30 14.14 19.16
C PHE A 206 9.97 13.34 20.42
N GLY A 207 10.65 12.21 20.66
CA GLY A 207 10.44 11.34 21.81
C GLY A 207 9.16 10.51 21.75
N ASP A 208 8.72 10.19 20.55
CA ASP A 208 7.57 9.36 20.21
C ASP A 208 7.95 8.25 19.19
N ASN A 209 6.96 7.52 18.64
CA ASN A 209 7.18 6.36 17.79
C ASN A 209 8.18 5.40 18.42
N PHE A 210 7.99 5.14 19.71
CA PHE A 210 8.84 4.19 20.38
C PHE A 210 8.65 2.82 19.78
N ARG A 211 9.77 2.18 19.44
CA ARG A 211 9.75 0.82 18.89
C ARG A 211 10.69 -0.06 19.69
N TYR A 212 10.30 -1.30 19.85
CA TYR A 212 11.17 -2.34 20.37
C TYR A 212 10.89 -3.67 19.71
N ASN A 213 11.95 -4.41 19.49
CA ASN A 213 11.92 -5.73 18.89
C ASN A 213 12.82 -6.66 19.70
N ILE A 214 12.34 -7.86 19.96
CA ILE A 214 13.13 -8.94 20.56
C ILE A 214 12.95 -10.16 19.68
N SER A 215 14.06 -10.69 19.18
CA SER A 215 14.08 -11.94 18.40
C SER A 215 15.11 -12.91 18.98
N ALA A 216 14.79 -14.20 18.92
CA ALA A 216 15.67 -15.27 19.35
C ALA A 216 15.58 -16.45 18.40
N ALA A 217 16.71 -17.09 18.12
CA ALA A 217 16.79 -18.33 17.35
C ALA A 217 17.68 -19.32 18.10
N TYR A 218 17.24 -20.57 18.17
CA TYR A 218 17.98 -21.66 18.75
C TYR A 218 17.90 -22.91 17.88
N GLY A 219 19.02 -23.57 17.69
CA GLY A 219 19.05 -24.80 16.91
C GLY A 219 20.10 -25.78 17.42
N PHE A 220 19.85 -27.04 17.16
CA PHE A 220 20.76 -28.12 17.54
C PHE A 220 20.73 -29.26 16.54
N ASN A 221 21.85 -29.96 16.45
CA ASN A 221 21.97 -31.17 15.64
C ASN A 221 21.74 -32.41 16.50
N PHE A 222 21.17 -33.46 15.91
CA PHE A 222 20.93 -34.76 16.55
C PHE A 222 21.27 -35.91 15.59
N ALA A 223 21.19 -37.14 16.05
CA ALA A 223 21.49 -38.39 15.28
C ALA A 223 22.86 -38.34 14.58
N GLY A 224 23.91 -37.89 15.27
CA GLY A 224 25.27 -37.80 14.69
C GLY A 224 25.43 -36.75 13.62
N GLY A 225 24.63 -35.65 13.64
CA GLY A 225 24.65 -34.53 12.68
C GLY A 225 23.68 -34.70 11.51
N ARG A 226 23.04 -35.87 11.35
CA ARG A 226 22.05 -36.10 10.28
C ARG A 226 20.75 -35.32 10.47
N GLY A 227 20.38 -35.01 11.70
CA GLY A 227 19.18 -34.24 12.01
C GLY A 227 19.54 -32.84 12.53
N ASN A 228 18.73 -31.86 12.20
CA ASN A 228 18.76 -30.50 12.77
C ASN A 228 17.34 -30.05 13.07
N ILE A 229 17.15 -29.45 14.24
CA ILE A 229 15.93 -28.73 14.58
C ILE A 229 16.32 -27.31 14.94
N SER A 230 15.63 -26.34 14.35
CA SER A 230 15.80 -24.92 14.60
C SER A 230 14.45 -24.30 14.95
N ILE A 231 14.41 -23.47 15.99
CA ILE A 231 13.23 -22.70 16.39
C ILE A 231 13.60 -21.23 16.48
N ALA A 232 12.69 -20.36 16.11
CA ALA A 232 12.87 -18.93 16.28
C ALA A 232 11.57 -18.25 16.69
N GLY A 233 11.69 -17.18 17.46
CA GLY A 233 10.57 -16.32 17.87
C GLY A 233 10.92 -14.86 17.69
N ASN A 234 9.90 -14.05 17.46
CA ASN A 234 10.02 -12.61 17.35
C ASN A 234 8.84 -11.91 18.02
N TYR A 235 9.12 -10.83 18.71
CA TYR A 235 8.13 -9.88 19.22
C TYR A 235 8.52 -8.48 18.78
N GLU A 236 7.58 -7.72 18.25
CA GLU A 236 7.77 -6.33 17.85
C GLU A 236 6.56 -5.49 18.26
N GLU A 237 6.83 -4.29 18.73
CA GLU A 237 5.82 -3.26 19.00
C GLU A 237 6.33 -1.91 18.51
N VAL A 238 5.47 -1.16 17.83
CA VAL A 238 5.75 0.18 17.30
C VAL A 238 4.58 1.08 17.65
N ASP A 239 4.85 2.17 18.37
CA ASP A 239 3.84 3.17 18.71
C ASP A 239 3.45 3.99 17.48
N GLY A 240 2.16 4.26 17.31
CA GLY A 240 1.62 5.13 16.29
C GLY A 240 2.03 6.59 16.47
N VAL A 241 1.89 7.36 15.39
CA VAL A 241 2.17 8.80 15.39
C VAL A 241 1.05 9.52 14.65
N LEU A 242 0.50 10.54 15.27
CA LEU A 242 -0.48 11.41 14.63
C LEU A 242 0.20 12.50 13.79
N THR A 243 -0.48 12.95 12.75
CA THR A 243 -0.02 14.05 11.89
C THR A 243 0.21 15.33 12.72
N ASN A 244 -0.63 15.57 13.73
CA ASN A 244 -0.51 16.73 14.61
C ASN A 244 0.69 16.68 15.58
N ASP A 245 1.31 15.49 15.76
CA ASP A 245 2.54 15.33 16.55
C ASP A 245 3.79 15.76 15.76
N ARG A 246 3.64 16.16 14.50
CA ARG A 246 4.72 16.66 13.65
C ARG A 246 4.54 18.14 13.40
N PRO A 247 5.44 19.02 13.92
CA PRO A 247 5.33 20.47 13.76
C PRO A 247 5.20 20.93 12.31
N PHE A 248 5.86 20.21 11.39
CA PHE A 248 5.84 20.51 9.95
C PHE A 248 4.54 20.05 9.25
N LEU A 249 3.76 19.13 9.83
CA LEU A 249 2.45 18.68 9.33
C LEU A 249 1.29 19.34 10.07
N ALA A 250 1.49 19.72 11.35
CA ALA A 250 0.46 20.29 12.21
C ALA A 250 -0.15 21.60 11.68
N ASN A 251 0.62 22.34 10.86
CA ASN A 251 0.12 23.58 10.25
C ASN A 251 -1.02 23.35 9.26
N GLY A 252 -1.21 22.10 8.78
CA GLY A 252 -2.29 21.75 7.86
C GLY A 252 -2.26 22.62 6.60
N VAL A 253 -1.12 22.65 5.89
CA VAL A 253 -1.00 23.42 4.64
C VAL A 253 -1.76 22.71 3.54
N GLY A 254 -2.66 23.44 2.86
CA GLY A 254 -3.45 22.87 1.77
C GLY A 254 -3.61 23.83 0.60
N GLY A 255 -3.77 23.29 -0.60
CA GLY A 255 -4.08 24.07 -1.81
C GLY A 255 -5.53 24.50 -1.83
N GLN A 256 -5.78 25.79 -2.07
CA GLN A 256 -7.09 26.38 -2.19
C GLN A 256 -7.21 27.17 -3.49
N LEU A 257 -8.41 27.15 -4.09
CA LEU A 257 -8.66 27.99 -5.25
C LEU A 257 -8.45 29.47 -4.91
N ASN A 258 -7.74 30.16 -5.78
CA ASN A 258 -7.49 31.57 -5.61
C ASN A 258 -8.78 32.36 -5.80
N PRO A 259 -9.29 33.06 -4.77
CA PRO A 259 -10.64 33.64 -4.80
C PRO A 259 -10.72 34.95 -5.60
N THR A 260 -11.94 35.27 -5.99
CA THR A 260 -12.28 36.48 -6.73
C THR A 260 -12.63 37.65 -5.79
N THR A 261 -12.46 38.87 -6.27
CA THR A 261 -12.96 40.09 -5.59
C THR A 261 -14.48 40.05 -5.36
N ALA A 262 -15.23 39.53 -6.33
CA ALA A 262 -16.69 39.44 -6.21
C ALA A 262 -17.10 38.41 -5.13
N LEU A 263 -16.39 37.29 -5.04
CA LEU A 263 -16.61 36.27 -4.01
C LEU A 263 -16.13 36.80 -2.64
N ALA A 264 -14.99 37.49 -2.61
CA ALA A 264 -14.49 38.13 -1.39
C ALA A 264 -15.46 39.14 -0.80
N ALA A 265 -16.16 39.90 -1.63
CA ALA A 265 -17.18 40.85 -1.17
C ALA A 265 -18.40 40.16 -0.51
N THR A 266 -18.72 38.95 -0.97
CA THR A 266 -19.86 38.18 -0.39
C THR A 266 -19.48 37.35 0.83
N LEU A 267 -18.22 36.92 0.95
CA LEU A 267 -17.74 35.97 1.97
C LEU A 267 -16.91 36.65 3.08
N GLY A 268 -16.61 37.93 2.96
CA GLY A 268 -15.76 38.69 3.89
C GLY A 268 -14.29 38.76 3.42
N PRO A 269 -13.39 39.28 4.25
CA PRO A 269 -12.01 39.52 3.86
C PRO A 269 -11.31 38.21 3.48
N VAL A 270 -10.70 38.21 2.29
CA VAL A 270 -9.94 37.08 1.77
C VAL A 270 -8.53 37.14 2.34
N GLY A 271 -8.04 36.04 2.87
CA GLY A 271 -6.67 35.91 3.31
C GLY A 271 -5.70 35.83 2.12
N ARG A 272 -4.46 36.12 2.38
CA ARG A 272 -3.39 35.92 1.42
C ARG A 272 -2.82 34.52 1.56
N SER A 273 -2.12 34.06 0.53
CA SER A 273 -1.26 32.90 0.60
C SER A 273 -0.41 32.91 1.89
N PRO A 274 -0.12 31.77 2.51
CA PRO A 274 0.80 31.66 3.65
C PRO A 274 2.16 32.29 3.37
N LEU A 275 2.57 32.32 2.11
CA LEU A 275 3.81 32.97 1.67
C LEU A 275 3.68 34.48 1.62
N ASN A 276 2.47 35.02 1.68
CA ASN A 276 2.17 36.46 1.67
C ASN A 276 2.92 37.24 0.57
N ASP A 277 3.04 36.62 -0.60
CA ASP A 277 3.84 37.10 -1.72
C ASP A 277 3.05 37.98 -2.72
N GLY A 278 1.77 38.22 -2.45
CA GLY A 278 0.93 39.08 -3.29
C GLY A 278 0.36 38.44 -4.54
N ARG A 279 0.52 37.11 -4.69
CA ARG A 279 0.03 36.36 -5.87
C ARG A 279 -1.49 36.15 -5.91
N ILE A 280 -2.22 36.56 -4.86
CA ILE A 280 -3.68 36.57 -4.88
C ILE A 280 -4.12 37.72 -5.75
N ASN A 281 -4.74 37.44 -6.88
CA ASN A 281 -5.26 38.45 -7.77
C ASN A 281 -6.58 39.05 -7.23
N PRO A 282 -6.60 40.29 -6.84
CA PRO A 282 -7.81 40.91 -6.32
C PRO A 282 -8.87 41.25 -7.37
N ASN A 283 -8.57 41.17 -8.66
CA ASN A 283 -9.42 41.67 -9.74
C ASN A 283 -10.05 40.56 -10.58
N ILE A 284 -9.67 39.33 -10.36
CA ILE A 284 -10.14 38.23 -11.19
C ILE A 284 -10.96 37.28 -10.33
N GLY A 285 -12.00 36.76 -10.90
CA GLY A 285 -12.79 35.69 -10.37
C GLY A 285 -12.02 34.41 -10.14
N PHE A 286 -12.63 33.37 -9.54
CA PHE A 286 -12.14 32.01 -9.62
C PHE A 286 -11.69 31.79 -11.04
N ASN A 287 -10.44 31.96 -11.27
CA ASN A 287 -9.92 31.97 -12.60
C ASN A 287 -8.81 30.94 -12.65
N ASP A 288 -9.04 29.99 -13.48
CA ASP A 288 -8.09 29.01 -13.96
C ASP A 288 -7.43 29.46 -15.28
N SER A 289 -7.50 30.77 -15.59
CA SER A 289 -6.75 31.30 -16.73
C SER A 289 -5.26 31.06 -16.54
N THR A 290 -4.67 30.35 -17.48
CA THR A 290 -3.24 30.03 -17.47
C THR A 290 -2.37 31.14 -18.04
N THR A 291 -2.90 32.35 -18.22
CA THR A 291 -2.24 33.46 -18.91
C THR A 291 -2.22 34.79 -18.15
N ASP A 292 -2.82 34.84 -16.97
CA ASP A 292 -2.97 36.09 -16.20
C ASP A 292 -1.84 36.31 -15.17
N ARG A 293 -0.92 35.35 -15.02
CA ARG A 293 0.23 35.35 -14.11
C ARG A 293 -0.12 35.20 -12.62
N PHE A 294 -1.36 34.87 -12.30
CA PHE A 294 -1.78 34.56 -10.94
C PHE A 294 -2.13 33.09 -10.84
N PRO A 295 -1.63 32.38 -9.82
CA PRO A 295 -1.95 30.96 -9.68
C PRO A 295 -3.43 30.75 -9.41
N GLY A 296 -4.06 29.82 -10.10
CA GLY A 296 -5.44 29.43 -9.86
C GLY A 296 -5.64 28.74 -8.51
N VAL A 297 -4.56 28.18 -7.95
CA VAL A 297 -4.53 27.53 -6.64
C VAL A 297 -3.38 28.07 -5.81
N VAL A 298 -3.66 28.50 -4.58
CA VAL A 298 -2.69 29.02 -3.60
C VAL A 298 -2.58 28.12 -2.39
N LEU A 299 -1.43 28.07 -1.74
CA LEU A 299 -1.24 27.36 -0.48
C LEU A 299 -1.71 28.19 0.71
N VAL A 300 -2.44 27.55 1.61
CA VAL A 300 -2.91 28.17 2.86
C VAL A 300 -2.60 27.26 4.05
N SER A 301 -2.22 27.85 5.17
CA SER A 301 -2.05 27.15 6.44
C SER A 301 -3.33 27.08 7.24
N GLY A 302 -3.42 26.12 8.16
CA GLY A 302 -4.60 25.94 9.02
C GLY A 302 -5.87 25.60 8.21
N ALA A 303 -5.73 24.86 7.10
CA ALA A 303 -6.84 24.50 6.23
C ALA A 303 -7.86 23.61 6.96
N GLY A 304 -9.12 24.02 6.96
CA GLY A 304 -10.23 23.33 7.60
C GLY A 304 -11.51 23.33 6.76
N ILE A 305 -12.54 22.66 7.24
CA ILE A 305 -13.87 22.63 6.65
C ILE A 305 -14.78 23.59 7.44
N PRO A 306 -15.14 24.75 6.88
CA PRO A 306 -15.89 25.77 7.61
C PRO A 306 -17.35 25.40 7.90
N SER A 307 -17.89 24.42 7.20
CA SER A 307 -19.25 23.92 7.39
C SER A 307 -19.35 22.79 8.43
N LEU A 308 -18.26 22.46 9.14
CA LEU A 308 -18.21 21.37 10.11
C LEU A 308 -17.42 21.79 11.34
N SER A 309 -17.94 21.55 12.55
CA SER A 309 -17.22 21.81 13.79
C SER A 309 -17.37 20.65 14.79
N ARG A 310 -16.53 20.60 15.82
CA ARG A 310 -16.63 19.60 16.90
C ARG A 310 -17.90 19.78 17.73
N ASN A 311 -18.30 21.00 17.94
CA ASN A 311 -19.44 21.34 18.84
C ASN A 311 -20.77 21.43 18.09
N GLY A 312 -20.74 21.46 16.75
CA GLY A 312 -21.89 21.63 15.89
C GLY A 312 -22.10 23.11 15.51
N VAL A 313 -21.88 23.42 14.23
CA VAL A 313 -22.19 24.72 13.64
C VAL A 313 -23.64 24.71 13.14
N ILE A 314 -24.37 25.82 13.32
CA ILE A 314 -25.69 25.98 12.71
C ILE A 314 -25.49 26.01 11.19
N SER A 315 -26.15 25.10 10.48
CA SER A 315 -26.03 24.93 9.02
C SER A 315 -27.37 25.23 8.34
N ASN A 316 -27.31 25.62 7.08
CA ASN A 316 -28.51 25.91 6.30
C ASN A 316 -29.31 24.65 5.95
N ILE A 317 -30.62 24.83 5.88
CA ILE A 317 -31.60 23.85 5.37
C ILE A 317 -32.40 24.50 4.24
N GLY A 318 -31.77 24.83 3.14
CA GLY A 318 -32.31 25.60 2.03
C GLY A 318 -31.58 26.93 1.84
N ALA A 319 -32.29 28.06 1.79
CA ALA A 319 -31.64 29.37 1.68
C ALA A 319 -30.91 29.76 2.96
N LEU A 320 -29.78 30.46 2.82
CA LEU A 320 -28.98 30.98 3.94
C LEU A 320 -29.76 31.95 4.79
N ARG A 321 -29.67 31.79 6.10
CA ARG A 321 -30.32 32.61 7.12
C ARG A 321 -29.26 33.26 8.05
N PRO A 322 -29.61 34.26 8.87
CA PRO A 322 -28.63 35.09 9.59
C PRO A 322 -27.66 34.34 10.50
N LEU A 323 -28.09 33.25 11.13
CA LEU A 323 -27.26 32.51 12.06
C LEU A 323 -26.50 31.36 11.38
N ASP A 324 -26.85 30.99 10.12
CA ASP A 324 -26.24 29.88 9.41
C ASP A 324 -24.75 30.15 9.22
N PHE A 325 -23.93 29.22 9.71
CA PHE A 325 -22.46 29.32 9.72
C PHE A 325 -21.87 30.58 10.40
N ASN A 326 -22.64 31.26 11.21
CA ASN A 326 -22.21 32.42 12.01
C ASN A 326 -22.16 32.10 13.51
N VAL A 327 -22.83 31.02 13.94
CA VAL A 327 -22.83 30.57 15.32
C VAL A 327 -22.59 29.06 15.38
N GLN A 328 -21.95 28.61 16.45
CA GLN A 328 -21.80 27.25 16.85
C GLN A 328 -22.22 27.02 18.28
N PHE A 329 -22.47 25.79 18.66
CA PHE A 329 -22.71 25.46 20.04
C PHE A 329 -21.40 25.53 20.85
N ALA A 330 -21.46 26.02 22.06
CA ALA A 330 -20.45 25.83 23.08
C ALA A 330 -20.64 24.46 23.76
N PRO A 331 -19.65 23.94 24.51
CA PRO A 331 -19.79 22.66 25.22
C PRO A 331 -21.02 22.58 26.14
N ASP A 332 -21.46 23.68 26.69
CA ASP A 332 -22.67 23.77 27.54
C ASP A 332 -24.00 23.84 26.77
N GLY A 333 -23.98 23.77 25.45
CA GLY A 333 -25.13 23.82 24.57
C GLY A 333 -25.66 25.23 24.31
N THR A 334 -24.96 26.29 24.71
CA THR A 334 -25.29 27.67 24.33
C THR A 334 -24.72 27.98 22.93
N LEU A 335 -25.39 28.91 22.21
CA LEU A 335 -24.88 29.40 20.92
C LEU A 335 -23.93 30.58 21.14
N VAL A 336 -22.76 30.45 20.54
CA VAL A 336 -21.68 31.46 20.54
C VAL A 336 -21.27 31.80 19.11
N PRO A 337 -20.63 32.96 18.88
CA PRO A 337 -20.10 33.29 17.55
C PRO A 337 -19.17 32.17 17.01
N TYR A 338 -19.29 31.96 15.71
CA TYR A 338 -18.44 31.00 14.99
C TYR A 338 -17.44 31.75 14.11
N ASN A 339 -16.16 31.50 14.32
CA ASN A 339 -15.10 32.04 13.47
C ASN A 339 -14.95 31.17 12.20
N ARG A 340 -15.43 31.70 11.09
CA ARG A 340 -15.34 31.01 9.79
C ARG A 340 -13.91 30.93 9.24
N GLY A 341 -12.99 31.69 9.81
CA GLY A 341 -11.68 31.89 9.20
C GLY A 341 -11.79 32.62 7.87
N THR A 342 -10.73 32.53 7.09
CA THR A 342 -10.69 33.07 5.72
C THR A 342 -11.17 32.02 4.74
N LEU A 343 -12.26 32.28 4.00
CA LEU A 343 -12.79 31.36 2.99
C LEU A 343 -12.10 31.54 1.64
N PHE A 344 -11.76 30.45 0.98
CA PHE A 344 -11.06 30.45 -0.31
C PHE A 344 -11.92 29.94 -1.46
N ALA A 345 -12.76 28.93 -1.26
CA ALA A 345 -13.50 28.32 -2.35
C ALA A 345 -14.95 28.04 -2.00
N GLY A 346 -15.81 28.11 -3.01
CA GLY A 346 -17.22 27.72 -2.93
C GLY A 346 -18.08 28.62 -2.06
N THR A 347 -19.30 28.17 -1.77
CA THR A 347 -20.15 28.75 -0.76
C THR A 347 -19.88 28.09 0.59
N ILE A 348 -20.02 28.80 1.67
CA ILE A 348 -19.79 28.26 3.02
C ILE A 348 -20.60 27.00 3.30
N ALA A 349 -21.72 26.84 2.64
CA ALA A 349 -22.59 25.68 2.75
C ALA A 349 -22.05 24.42 2.02
N SER A 350 -21.09 24.58 1.13
CA SER A 350 -20.52 23.45 0.38
C SER A 350 -19.58 22.62 1.26
N ALA A 351 -19.71 21.30 1.24
CA ALA A 351 -18.77 20.40 1.88
C ALA A 351 -17.35 20.47 1.26
N ALA A 352 -17.24 21.01 0.04
CA ALA A 352 -15.97 21.27 -0.63
C ALA A 352 -15.32 22.60 -0.23
N SER A 353 -16.03 23.46 0.53
CA SER A 353 -15.46 24.73 1.01
C SER A 353 -14.31 24.48 1.97
N ARG A 354 -13.31 25.34 1.88
CA ARG A 354 -12.16 25.33 2.76
C ARG A 354 -11.97 26.72 3.35
N ASN A 355 -11.49 26.75 4.59
CA ASN A 355 -11.08 27.98 5.26
C ASN A 355 -9.65 27.86 5.77
N SER A 356 -9.10 28.98 6.20
CA SER A 356 -7.81 29.06 6.87
C SER A 356 -8.03 29.72 8.24
N ASN A 357 -7.46 29.12 9.28
CA ASN A 357 -7.41 29.67 10.63
C ASN A 357 -8.80 29.99 11.25
N GLY A 358 -9.81 29.20 10.94
CA GLY A 358 -11.14 29.28 11.56
C GLY A 358 -11.39 28.16 12.58
N ASP A 359 -12.61 28.16 13.15
CA ASP A 359 -13.10 27.11 14.07
C ASP A 359 -13.54 25.84 13.30
N GLY A 360 -13.39 25.81 11.95
CA GLY A 360 -13.74 24.69 11.12
C GLY A 360 -12.90 23.45 11.42
N PHE A 361 -13.49 22.29 11.22
CA PHE A 361 -12.85 21.02 11.51
C PHE A 361 -11.64 20.76 10.58
N ARG A 362 -10.52 20.42 11.17
CA ARG A 362 -9.28 20.08 10.47
C ARG A 362 -9.08 18.58 10.52
N PHE A 363 -9.12 17.91 9.37
CA PHE A 363 -8.85 16.47 9.30
C PHE A 363 -7.44 16.10 9.72
N ASN A 364 -6.46 16.94 9.43
CA ASN A 364 -5.06 16.69 9.78
C ASN A 364 -4.86 16.48 11.29
N ASP A 365 -5.73 17.04 12.15
CA ASP A 365 -5.65 16.84 13.60
C ASP A 365 -5.98 15.38 14.00
N PHE A 366 -6.56 14.59 13.09
CA PHE A 366 -7.09 13.24 13.32
C PHE A 366 -6.64 12.23 12.26
N THR A 367 -5.57 12.54 11.55
CA THR A 367 -4.89 11.59 10.67
C THR A 367 -3.61 11.13 11.32
N GLN A 368 -3.13 9.98 10.91
CA GLN A 368 -1.91 9.41 11.45
C GLN A 368 -0.80 9.30 10.40
N VAL A 369 0.44 9.43 10.85
CA VAL A 369 1.65 9.19 10.06
C VAL A 369 1.92 7.70 10.00
N THR A 370 1.70 6.99 11.12
CA THR A 370 1.82 5.54 11.21
C THR A 370 0.89 4.96 12.26
N SER A 371 0.45 3.73 12.03
CA SER A 371 -0.41 2.97 12.95
C SER A 371 0.37 2.42 14.13
N ASP A 372 -0.30 2.23 15.27
CA ASP A 372 0.19 1.35 16.33
C ASP A 372 0.19 -0.08 15.81
N THR A 373 1.30 -0.79 15.96
CA THR A 373 1.39 -2.19 15.55
C THR A 373 2.06 -3.05 16.60
N ARG A 374 1.53 -4.28 16.77
CA ARG A 374 2.11 -5.30 17.63
C ARG A 374 2.14 -6.63 16.89
N ARG A 375 3.27 -7.33 16.93
CA ARG A 375 3.51 -8.54 16.14
C ARG A 375 4.22 -9.62 16.94
N TYR A 376 3.80 -10.86 16.71
CA TYR A 376 4.44 -12.07 17.22
C TYR A 376 4.68 -13.01 16.05
N SER A 377 5.85 -13.63 15.97
CA SER A 377 6.07 -14.74 15.06
C SER A 377 6.85 -15.86 15.70
N GLY A 378 6.53 -17.08 15.29
CA GLY A 378 7.22 -18.29 15.69
C GLY A 378 7.52 -19.15 14.46
N ASN A 379 8.74 -19.67 14.39
CA ASN A 379 9.18 -20.52 13.29
C ASN A 379 9.81 -21.81 13.85
N ILE A 380 9.59 -22.90 13.15
CA ILE A 380 10.27 -24.18 13.42
C ILE A 380 10.73 -24.77 12.08
N PHE A 381 11.95 -25.26 12.06
CA PHE A 381 12.51 -26.03 10.94
C PHE A 381 13.03 -27.36 11.47
N ALA A 382 12.72 -28.42 10.75
CA ALA A 382 13.26 -29.74 11.01
C ALA A 382 13.81 -30.34 9.72
N ASN A 383 15.03 -30.79 9.76
CA ASN A 383 15.71 -31.43 8.65
C ASN A 383 16.28 -32.76 9.11
N TYR A 384 16.15 -33.82 8.30
CA TYR A 384 16.71 -35.12 8.60
C TYR A 384 17.23 -35.82 7.34
N ASP A 385 18.51 -36.08 7.30
CA ASP A 385 19.17 -36.77 6.21
C ASP A 385 18.92 -38.30 6.38
N LEU A 386 17.92 -38.85 5.65
CA LEU A 386 17.56 -40.25 5.65
C LEU A 386 18.73 -41.10 5.16
N THR A 387 19.35 -40.63 4.06
CA THR A 387 20.57 -41.16 3.47
C THR A 387 21.47 -39.97 3.10
N GLU A 388 22.67 -40.24 2.60
CA GLU A 388 23.55 -39.20 2.07
C GLU A 388 22.92 -38.40 0.92
N ASN A 389 21.95 -38.99 0.21
CA ASN A 389 21.33 -38.45 -0.98
C ASN A 389 19.86 -38.05 -0.82
N VAL A 390 19.21 -38.30 0.33
CA VAL A 390 17.79 -38.07 0.53
C VAL A 390 17.58 -37.40 1.87
N ARG A 391 16.93 -36.24 1.85
CA ARG A 391 16.59 -35.42 3.02
C ARG A 391 15.08 -35.25 3.18
N LEU A 392 14.60 -35.41 4.39
CA LEU A 392 13.28 -34.96 4.82
C LEU A 392 13.39 -33.57 5.41
N PHE A 393 12.42 -32.72 5.11
CA PHE A 393 12.34 -31.40 5.72
C PHE A 393 10.91 -31.05 6.12
N ALA A 394 10.79 -30.22 7.16
CA ALA A 394 9.54 -29.62 7.58
C ALA A 394 9.76 -28.17 8.04
N GLU A 395 8.82 -27.30 7.70
CA GLU A 395 8.81 -25.91 8.10
C GLU A 395 7.45 -25.56 8.72
N GLY A 396 7.44 -24.88 9.86
CA GLY A 396 6.25 -24.33 10.48
C GLY A 396 6.41 -22.83 10.72
N LEU A 397 5.38 -22.06 10.43
CA LEU A 397 5.29 -20.62 10.70
C LEU A 397 3.96 -20.33 11.39
N PHE A 398 4.05 -19.62 12.50
CA PHE A 398 2.95 -18.93 13.14
C PHE A 398 3.24 -17.43 13.15
N PHE A 399 2.25 -16.63 12.83
CA PHE A 399 2.31 -15.18 12.93
C PHE A 399 1.00 -14.64 13.49
N SER A 400 1.08 -13.67 14.37
CA SER A 400 -0.06 -12.89 14.85
C SER A 400 0.33 -11.41 14.84
N GLY A 401 -0.38 -10.63 14.05
CA GLY A 401 -0.21 -9.19 13.93
C GLY A 401 -1.46 -8.44 14.35
N ARG A 402 -1.29 -7.32 15.05
CA ARG A 402 -2.35 -6.38 15.37
C ARG A 402 -1.96 -5.01 14.86
N GLY A 403 -2.91 -4.32 14.21
CA GLY A 403 -2.81 -2.92 13.84
C GLY A 403 -3.99 -2.14 14.40
N ASP A 404 -3.69 -1.02 15.07
CA ASP A 404 -4.69 -0.08 15.58
C ASP A 404 -4.58 1.22 14.77
N GLU A 405 -5.68 1.65 14.15
CA GLU A 405 -5.66 2.79 13.24
C GLU A 405 -6.87 3.67 13.44
N LEU A 406 -6.66 5.00 13.31
CA LEU A 406 -7.77 5.93 13.24
C LEU A 406 -8.53 5.72 11.92
N ILE A 407 -9.70 5.10 12.01
CA ILE A 407 -10.62 4.98 10.89
C ILE A 407 -11.44 6.27 10.75
N GLN A 408 -12.25 6.35 9.70
CA GLN A 408 -13.00 7.54 9.37
C GLN A 408 -13.84 8.03 10.55
N GLN A 409 -13.62 9.29 10.95
CA GLN A 409 -14.37 9.96 11.99
C GLN A 409 -15.86 10.01 11.66
N GLN A 410 -16.71 9.83 12.67
CA GLN A 410 -18.18 9.86 12.53
C GLN A 410 -18.69 11.30 12.38
N SER A 411 -18.63 11.85 11.16
CA SER A 411 -19.13 13.19 10.87
C SER A 411 -20.62 13.18 10.51
N PHE A 412 -21.37 14.11 11.07
CA PHE A 412 -22.76 14.34 10.71
C PHE A 412 -22.94 15.81 10.31
N ASN A 413 -23.33 16.02 9.09
CA ASN A 413 -23.77 17.32 8.63
C ASN A 413 -25.11 17.20 7.89
N SER A 414 -25.79 18.32 7.72
CA SER A 414 -27.11 18.38 7.06
C SER A 414 -27.09 17.89 5.60
N THR A 415 -25.90 17.73 4.99
CA THR A 415 -25.72 17.34 3.58
C THR A 415 -25.14 15.94 3.39
N LEU A 416 -24.43 15.38 4.39
CA LEU A 416 -23.70 14.11 4.27
C LEU A 416 -24.51 12.88 4.70
N PHE A 417 -25.59 13.05 5.47
CA PHE A 417 -26.51 11.95 5.74
C PHE A 417 -27.54 11.90 4.62
N GLY A 418 -27.22 11.03 3.69
CA GLY A 418 -27.80 10.83 2.42
C GLY A 418 -29.30 10.71 2.36
N GLY A 419 -29.84 11.42 1.40
CA GLY A 419 -31.22 11.36 1.04
C GLY A 419 -32.10 12.21 1.96
N ALA A 420 -33.36 12.33 1.60
CA ALA A 420 -34.35 13.18 2.24
C ALA A 420 -34.57 12.95 3.75
N SER A 421 -33.95 11.96 4.36
CA SER A 421 -34.11 11.61 5.77
C SER A 421 -32.84 11.81 6.63
N GLY A 422 -31.72 12.21 6.04
CA GLY A 422 -30.43 12.13 6.73
C GLY A 422 -29.86 13.43 7.27
N SER A 423 -30.48 14.54 7.06
CA SER A 423 -29.99 15.81 7.58
C SER A 423 -30.26 15.93 9.09
N LEU A 424 -29.22 16.35 9.85
CA LEU A 424 -29.44 16.82 11.23
C LEU A 424 -30.23 18.10 11.23
N VAL A 425 -31.52 17.99 10.98
CA VAL A 425 -32.50 19.08 11.04
C VAL A 425 -33.30 18.96 12.30
N PHE A 426 -33.29 20.02 13.10
CA PHE A 426 -33.91 20.06 14.40
C PHE A 426 -35.03 21.11 14.43
N ASN A 427 -36.10 20.83 15.18
CA ASN A 427 -37.09 21.80 15.58
C ASN A 427 -36.56 22.66 16.74
N VAL A 428 -36.84 23.96 16.76
CA VAL A 428 -36.44 24.84 17.88
C VAL A 428 -37.05 24.43 19.22
N ASN A 429 -38.08 23.59 19.20
CA ASN A 429 -38.70 23.02 20.40
C ASN A 429 -38.03 21.70 20.84
N ASN A 430 -36.92 21.29 20.23
CA ASN A 430 -36.21 20.08 20.67
C ASN A 430 -35.94 20.16 22.18
N PRO A 431 -36.31 19.13 22.97
CA PRO A 431 -36.21 19.15 24.43
C PRO A 431 -34.78 19.26 24.95
N LEU A 432 -33.78 18.90 24.11
CA LEU A 432 -32.35 18.97 24.48
C LEU A 432 -31.72 20.32 24.19
N LEU A 433 -32.42 21.22 23.49
CA LEU A 433 -31.89 22.53 23.16
C LEU A 433 -31.95 23.46 24.39
N SER A 434 -30.83 24.16 24.66
CA SER A 434 -30.77 25.13 25.75
C SER A 434 -31.74 26.26 25.54
N ALA A 435 -32.21 26.88 26.63
CA ALA A 435 -33.13 28.03 26.57
C ALA A 435 -32.49 29.23 25.83
N GLN A 436 -31.18 29.47 26.01
CA GLN A 436 -30.43 30.53 25.30
C GLN A 436 -30.45 30.29 23.79
N ALA A 437 -30.08 29.08 23.35
CA ALA A 437 -30.02 28.71 21.93
C ALA A 437 -31.43 28.79 21.29
N ARG A 438 -32.45 28.29 21.96
CA ARG A 438 -33.84 28.37 21.52
C ARG A 438 -34.28 29.84 21.33
N ASN A 439 -34.06 30.68 22.33
CA ASN A 439 -34.46 32.08 22.26
C ASN A 439 -33.76 32.82 21.14
N LEU A 440 -32.44 32.56 20.93
CA LEU A 440 -31.65 33.17 19.85
C LEU A 440 -32.16 32.72 18.47
N LEU A 441 -32.42 31.45 18.27
CA LEU A 441 -32.93 30.89 17.01
C LEU A 441 -34.34 31.46 16.70
N VAL A 442 -35.28 31.47 17.68
CA VAL A 442 -36.63 32.00 17.51
C VAL A 442 -36.63 33.50 17.21
N ALA A 443 -35.78 34.29 17.90
CA ALA A 443 -35.64 35.73 17.67
C ALA A 443 -35.15 36.05 16.25
N ASN A 444 -34.44 35.12 15.61
CA ASN A 444 -33.94 35.22 14.21
C ASN A 444 -34.83 34.49 13.20
N GLY A 445 -36.07 34.13 13.60
CA GLY A 445 -37.10 33.58 12.70
C GLY A 445 -36.94 32.09 12.36
N TYR A 446 -36.15 31.32 13.13
CA TYR A 446 -36.02 29.88 12.93
C TYR A 446 -37.19 29.13 13.60
N THR A 447 -37.81 28.23 12.85
CA THR A 447 -38.71 27.18 13.36
C THR A 447 -37.98 25.82 13.35
N THR A 448 -37.11 25.64 12.38
CA THR A 448 -36.19 24.52 12.22
C THR A 448 -34.78 25.00 11.85
N PHE A 449 -33.75 24.25 12.18
CA PHE A 449 -32.36 24.59 11.89
C PHE A 449 -31.55 23.32 11.61
N GLY A 450 -30.50 23.43 10.80
CA GLY A 450 -29.53 22.36 10.56
C GLY A 450 -28.36 22.47 11.54
N VAL A 451 -27.73 21.33 11.83
CA VAL A 451 -26.46 21.25 12.58
C VAL A 451 -25.47 20.41 11.79
N SER A 452 -24.24 20.90 11.68
CA SER A 452 -23.12 20.11 11.13
C SER A 452 -22.06 19.91 12.20
N ARG A 453 -21.80 18.65 12.53
CA ARG A 453 -20.97 18.23 13.65
C ARG A 453 -20.14 17.02 13.33
N ILE A 454 -18.92 16.95 13.88
CA ILE A 454 -18.14 15.71 13.94
C ILE A 454 -18.23 15.11 15.34
N ASN A 455 -18.50 13.81 15.42
CA ASN A 455 -18.85 13.13 16.68
C ASN A 455 -17.63 12.44 17.31
N LEU A 456 -16.59 13.19 17.69
CA LEU A 456 -15.38 12.67 18.32
C LEU A 456 -15.59 12.19 19.76
N ASP A 457 -16.70 12.59 20.37
CA ASP A 457 -17.04 12.35 21.77
C ASP A 457 -18.05 11.21 21.97
N LEU A 458 -18.54 10.60 20.91
CA LEU A 458 -19.56 9.56 21.00
C LEU A 458 -18.96 8.15 21.04
N GLY A 459 -18.02 7.85 20.19
CA GLY A 459 -17.40 6.53 20.09
C GLY A 459 -15.91 6.63 19.75
N ASP A 460 -15.23 5.51 19.92
CA ASP A 460 -13.85 5.36 19.52
C ASP A 460 -13.79 5.26 17.98
N ALA A 461 -12.99 6.11 17.36
CA ALA A 461 -12.74 6.09 15.92
C ALA A 461 -11.61 5.14 15.52
N THR A 462 -11.06 4.36 16.47
CA THR A 462 -10.00 3.39 16.21
C THR A 462 -10.58 2.09 15.65
N GLY A 463 -10.11 1.69 14.48
CA GLY A 463 -10.28 0.34 13.95
C GLY A 463 -9.12 -0.53 14.41
N VAL A 464 -9.41 -1.78 14.73
CA VAL A 464 -8.44 -2.76 15.19
C VAL A 464 -8.53 -3.99 14.31
N SER A 465 -7.45 -4.31 13.62
CA SER A 465 -7.32 -5.58 12.89
C SER A 465 -6.34 -6.50 13.60
N THR A 466 -6.73 -7.77 13.71
CA THR A 466 -5.82 -8.86 14.08
C THR A 466 -5.69 -9.81 12.90
N ASN A 467 -4.46 -10.16 12.56
CA ASN A 467 -4.08 -11.04 11.46
C ASN A 467 -3.32 -12.24 12.00
N ASP A 468 -3.91 -13.44 11.98
CA ASP A 468 -3.31 -14.69 12.46
C ASP A 468 -3.04 -15.61 11.26
N LEU A 469 -1.76 -15.92 11.01
CA LEU A 469 -1.33 -16.78 9.89
C LEU A 469 -0.63 -18.03 10.43
N TYR A 470 -1.06 -19.17 9.89
CA TYR A 470 -0.41 -20.48 10.12
C TYR A 470 0.01 -21.06 8.78
N ARG A 471 1.25 -21.55 8.71
CA ARG A 471 1.77 -22.23 7.53
C ARG A 471 2.60 -23.44 7.93
N ILE A 472 2.37 -24.56 7.24
CA ILE A 472 3.12 -25.79 7.40
C ILE A 472 3.58 -26.25 6.03
N VAL A 473 4.86 -26.57 5.91
CA VAL A 473 5.47 -27.17 4.71
C VAL A 473 6.12 -28.48 5.13
N GLY A 474 6.00 -29.51 4.31
CA GLY A 474 6.71 -30.76 4.49
C GLY A 474 7.10 -31.34 3.16
N GLY A 475 8.26 -32.00 3.12
CA GLY A 475 8.71 -32.55 1.85
C GLY A 475 9.92 -33.47 1.97
N VAL A 476 10.30 -33.98 0.82
CA VAL A 476 11.50 -34.76 0.60
C VAL A 476 12.24 -34.19 -0.61
N ASP A 477 13.51 -33.99 -0.47
CA ASP A 477 14.40 -33.63 -1.57
C ASP A 477 15.63 -34.54 -1.57
N GLY A 478 16.27 -34.60 -2.73
CA GLY A 478 17.47 -35.45 -2.82
C GLY A 478 18.07 -35.54 -4.20
N LYS A 479 19.03 -36.44 -4.31
CA LYS A 479 19.76 -36.72 -5.54
C LYS A 479 19.64 -38.21 -5.89
N PHE A 480 19.63 -38.52 -7.16
CA PHE A 480 19.68 -39.88 -7.66
C PHE A 480 20.51 -39.95 -8.94
N SER A 481 21.13 -41.10 -9.20
CA SER A 481 21.87 -41.32 -10.41
C SER A 481 21.07 -42.15 -11.41
N ALA A 482 20.96 -41.66 -12.63
CA ALA A 482 20.36 -42.34 -13.77
C ALA A 482 21.15 -42.03 -15.03
N PHE A 483 21.25 -43.00 -15.93
CA PHE A 483 21.99 -42.88 -17.21
C PHE A 483 23.42 -42.37 -17.05
N GLY A 484 24.08 -42.73 -15.94
CA GLY A 484 25.44 -42.29 -15.62
C GLY A 484 25.59 -40.83 -15.23
N ARG A 485 24.49 -40.14 -14.87
CA ARG A 485 24.42 -38.71 -14.48
C ARG A 485 23.66 -38.55 -13.19
N GLU A 486 23.92 -37.47 -12.50
CA GLU A 486 23.22 -37.07 -11.28
C GLU A 486 22.02 -36.17 -11.59
N PHE A 487 20.87 -36.48 -10.97
CA PHE A 487 19.66 -35.73 -11.02
C PHE A 487 19.22 -35.36 -9.59
N ASP A 488 18.56 -34.22 -9.43
CA ASP A 488 17.96 -33.82 -8.18
C ASP A 488 16.42 -33.82 -8.29
N PHE A 489 15.76 -34.00 -7.16
CA PHE A 489 14.30 -33.98 -7.07
C PHE A 489 13.83 -33.30 -5.79
N GLU A 490 12.64 -32.73 -5.83
CA GLU A 490 11.90 -32.27 -4.66
C GLU A 490 10.42 -32.63 -4.82
N VAL A 491 9.84 -33.16 -3.73
CA VAL A 491 8.38 -33.29 -3.58
C VAL A 491 7.99 -32.62 -2.28
N SER A 492 7.06 -31.67 -2.34
CA SER A 492 6.65 -30.91 -1.16
C SER A 492 5.15 -30.63 -1.14
N GLY A 493 4.60 -30.57 0.06
CA GLY A 493 3.26 -30.08 0.36
C GLY A 493 3.35 -28.83 1.23
N ASN A 494 2.50 -27.85 0.96
CA ASN A 494 2.40 -26.58 1.66
C ASN A 494 0.94 -26.29 1.96
N TYR A 495 0.61 -26.07 3.23
CA TYR A 495 -0.70 -25.61 3.67
C TYR A 495 -0.56 -24.30 4.42
N GLY A 496 -1.41 -23.34 4.10
CA GLY A 496 -1.49 -22.07 4.82
C GLY A 496 -2.92 -21.65 5.07
N THR A 497 -3.18 -21.05 6.21
CA THR A 497 -4.44 -20.34 6.51
C THR A 497 -4.14 -19.00 7.13
N ASN A 498 -4.97 -18.02 6.82
CA ASN A 498 -4.87 -16.67 7.34
C ASN A 498 -6.25 -16.18 7.79
N ASP A 499 -6.34 -15.81 9.08
CA ASP A 499 -7.55 -15.35 9.72
C ASP A 499 -7.43 -13.88 10.11
N PHE A 500 -8.31 -13.03 9.56
CA PHE A 500 -8.47 -11.65 9.99
C PHE A 500 -9.69 -11.49 10.88
N VAL A 501 -9.54 -10.65 11.90
CA VAL A 501 -10.64 -10.19 12.76
C VAL A 501 -10.55 -8.68 12.89
N ASP A 502 -11.47 -7.99 12.24
CA ASP A 502 -11.57 -6.52 12.25
C ASP A 502 -12.65 -6.08 13.23
N ARG A 503 -12.31 -5.15 14.10
CA ARG A 503 -13.22 -4.57 15.11
C ARG A 503 -13.26 -3.06 14.96
N ALA A 504 -14.46 -2.51 15.04
CA ALA A 504 -14.67 -1.06 15.01
C ALA A 504 -15.97 -0.68 15.69
N GLN A 505 -16.03 0.54 16.21
CA GLN A 505 -17.26 1.12 16.70
C GLN A 505 -18.00 1.82 15.56
N GLN A 506 -19.32 1.64 15.53
CA GLN A 506 -20.22 2.26 14.57
C GLN A 506 -21.35 2.97 15.29
N ILE A 507 -21.88 4.03 14.71
CA ILE A 507 -23.11 4.66 15.21
C ILE A 507 -24.30 3.99 14.54
N ASN A 508 -25.23 3.44 15.34
CA ASN A 508 -26.51 2.96 14.85
C ASN A 508 -27.38 4.16 14.45
N GLN A 509 -27.70 4.28 13.15
CA GLN A 509 -28.41 5.44 12.61
C GLN A 509 -29.77 5.67 13.28
N GLN A 510 -30.58 4.63 13.45
CA GLN A 510 -31.90 4.75 14.02
C GLN A 510 -31.85 5.13 15.50
N SER A 511 -30.98 4.47 16.28
CA SER A 511 -30.76 4.79 17.69
C SER A 511 -30.26 6.23 17.86
N PHE A 512 -29.36 6.66 16.99
CA PHE A 512 -28.82 8.03 16.99
C PHE A 512 -29.94 9.07 16.72
N VAL A 513 -30.74 8.86 15.65
CA VAL A 513 -31.88 9.78 15.34
C VAL A 513 -32.86 9.83 16.49
N ASN A 514 -33.22 8.69 17.10
CA ASN A 514 -34.10 8.65 18.25
C ASN A 514 -33.51 9.47 19.43
N ALA A 515 -32.25 9.26 19.74
CA ALA A 515 -31.57 9.86 20.91
C ALA A 515 -31.40 11.39 20.78
N ILE A 516 -30.95 11.87 19.59
CA ILE A 516 -30.72 13.31 19.34
C ILE A 516 -32.04 14.14 19.31
N ASN A 517 -33.16 13.47 19.09
CA ASN A 517 -34.48 14.07 19.17
C ASN A 517 -35.09 13.99 20.57
N GLY A 518 -34.34 13.54 21.56
CA GLY A 518 -34.81 13.43 22.96
C GLY A 518 -35.76 12.28 23.18
N CYS A 519 -35.62 11.18 22.40
CA CYS A 519 -36.49 10.00 22.45
C CYS A 519 -37.98 10.27 22.10
N VAL A 520 -38.21 11.26 21.26
CA VAL A 520 -39.56 11.58 20.78
C VAL A 520 -39.62 11.48 19.25
N THR A 521 -40.81 11.12 18.74
CA THR A 521 -41.01 11.00 17.29
C THR A 521 -41.10 12.34 16.62
N ASN A 522 -40.30 12.48 15.56
CA ASN A 522 -40.40 13.58 14.59
C ASN A 522 -40.60 15.00 15.15
N PRO A 523 -39.66 15.46 16.00
CA PRO A 523 -39.75 16.82 16.54
C PRO A 523 -39.55 17.91 15.47
N THR A 524 -39.12 17.56 14.27
CA THR A 524 -38.93 18.49 13.15
C THR A 524 -40.25 18.92 12.52
N THR A 525 -41.30 18.09 12.58
CA THR A 525 -42.64 18.36 12.01
C THR A 525 -43.69 18.68 13.05
N ASN A 526 -43.48 18.33 14.33
CA ASN A 526 -44.42 18.63 15.40
C ASN A 526 -44.31 20.08 15.87
N ALA A 527 -45.14 20.96 15.38
CA ALA A 527 -45.21 22.36 15.78
C ALA A 527 -45.83 22.61 17.16
N THR A 528 -46.37 21.59 17.81
CA THR A 528 -47.11 21.65 19.08
C THR A 528 -46.38 21.01 20.23
N PRO A 529 -46.47 21.48 21.48
CA PRO A 529 -46.00 20.79 22.67
C PRO A 529 -46.69 19.44 22.81
N GLY A 530 -45.94 18.36 22.86
CA GLY A 530 -46.50 17.00 22.99
C GLY A 530 -45.89 15.98 21.99
N PHE A 531 -44.58 15.96 21.87
CA PHE A 531 -43.89 14.92 21.08
C PHE A 531 -44.20 13.54 21.58
N THR A 532 -44.52 12.62 20.69
CA THR A 532 -44.80 11.23 21.03
C THR A 532 -43.48 10.51 21.33
N PRO A 533 -43.36 9.75 22.43
CA PRO A 533 -42.18 8.94 22.69
C PRO A 533 -41.94 7.94 21.55
N VAL A 534 -40.67 7.66 21.25
CA VAL A 534 -40.30 6.58 20.31
C VAL A 534 -40.70 5.22 20.90
N ALA A 535 -41.01 4.25 20.04
CA ALA A 535 -41.40 2.90 20.47
C ALA A 535 -40.28 2.13 21.16
N ASP A 536 -39.01 2.50 20.94
CA ASP A 536 -37.86 1.84 21.59
C ASP A 536 -37.68 2.31 23.04
N ALA A 537 -38.10 1.48 23.96
CA ALA A 537 -38.04 1.75 25.40
C ALA A 537 -36.60 1.86 25.95
N ARG A 538 -35.58 1.41 25.17
CA ARG A 538 -34.18 1.55 25.53
C ARG A 538 -33.59 2.91 25.23
N CYS A 539 -34.34 3.76 24.51
CA CYS A 539 -33.89 5.07 24.10
C CYS A 539 -33.41 5.93 25.26
N VAL A 540 -32.24 6.49 25.13
CA VAL A 540 -31.65 7.44 26.08
C VAL A 540 -31.36 8.74 25.32
N PRO A 541 -31.85 9.90 25.79
CA PRO A 541 -31.63 11.18 25.11
C PRO A 541 -30.13 11.51 25.02
N LEU A 542 -29.70 11.99 23.85
CA LEU A 542 -28.33 12.38 23.54
C LEU A 542 -28.30 13.81 23.01
N SER A 543 -27.74 14.73 23.77
CA SER A 543 -27.54 16.09 23.27
C SER A 543 -26.33 16.15 22.35
N VAL A 544 -26.52 16.59 21.11
CA VAL A 544 -25.48 16.91 20.11
C VAL A 544 -25.27 18.44 19.98
N PHE A 545 -25.89 19.20 20.84
CA PHE A 545 -25.74 20.67 20.95
C PHE A 545 -24.54 20.96 21.87
N GLY A 546 -23.35 21.07 21.28
CA GLY A 546 -22.08 21.10 22.00
C GLY A 546 -21.42 19.70 22.07
N SER A 547 -20.21 19.64 22.57
CA SER A 547 -19.42 18.39 22.70
C SER A 547 -19.36 17.92 24.16
N GLY A 548 -19.22 16.59 24.37
CA GLY A 548 -19.07 15.98 25.69
C GLY A 548 -20.38 15.83 26.49
N ASN A 549 -21.56 16.16 25.92
CA ASN A 549 -22.84 16.17 26.56
C ASN A 549 -23.56 14.81 26.61
N GLY A 550 -22.99 13.77 26.00
CA GLY A 550 -23.53 12.42 26.00
C GLY A 550 -23.25 11.68 27.31
N SER A 551 -24.28 11.22 28.03
CA SER A 551 -24.11 10.30 29.14
C SER A 551 -23.54 8.96 28.66
N ALA A 552 -22.91 8.16 29.53
CA ALA A 552 -22.45 6.82 29.18
C ALA A 552 -23.62 5.94 28.68
N ALA A 553 -24.82 6.05 29.30
CA ALA A 553 -25.99 5.33 28.86
C ALA A 553 -26.46 5.75 27.46
N ALA A 554 -26.39 7.05 27.12
CA ALA A 554 -26.74 7.53 25.78
C ALA A 554 -25.73 7.07 24.73
N ARG A 555 -24.43 7.11 25.05
CA ARG A 555 -23.40 6.55 24.14
C ARG A 555 -23.61 5.06 23.92
N ASN A 556 -23.83 4.28 24.96
CA ASN A 556 -24.09 2.83 24.86
C ASN A 556 -25.36 2.49 24.07
N TYR A 557 -26.34 3.40 24.04
CA TYR A 557 -27.54 3.22 23.21
C TYR A 557 -27.27 3.44 21.73
N VAL A 558 -26.37 4.35 21.36
CA VAL A 558 -26.14 4.73 19.97
C VAL A 558 -24.93 4.03 19.35
N ILE A 559 -23.96 3.59 20.16
CA ILE A 559 -22.75 2.92 19.66
C ILE A 559 -22.99 1.41 19.57
N GLN A 560 -22.54 0.85 18.46
CA GLN A 560 -22.51 -0.57 18.17
C GLN A 560 -21.08 -1.03 17.90
N ASP A 561 -20.59 -1.99 18.68
CA ASP A 561 -19.35 -2.69 18.36
C ASP A 561 -19.62 -3.67 17.22
N THR A 562 -18.76 -3.65 16.20
CA THR A 562 -18.88 -4.52 15.02
C THR A 562 -17.64 -5.39 14.87
N VAL A 563 -17.83 -6.62 14.36
CA VAL A 563 -16.76 -7.59 14.13
C VAL A 563 -16.91 -8.19 12.73
N ALA A 564 -15.94 -7.90 11.85
CA ALA A 564 -15.85 -8.60 10.57
C ALA A 564 -14.75 -9.67 10.62
N ARG A 565 -14.91 -10.74 9.85
CA ARG A 565 -13.95 -11.85 9.78
C ARG A 565 -13.62 -12.19 8.34
N SER A 566 -12.34 -12.43 8.05
CA SER A 566 -11.89 -12.99 6.78
C SER A 566 -11.04 -14.22 7.06
N ASN A 567 -11.31 -15.30 6.34
CA ASN A 567 -10.49 -16.51 6.35
C ASN A 567 -10.06 -16.83 4.93
N ILE A 568 -8.78 -17.12 4.76
CA ILE A 568 -8.16 -17.46 3.48
C ILE A 568 -7.35 -18.72 3.69
N THR A 569 -7.50 -19.69 2.79
CA THR A 569 -6.74 -20.95 2.84
C THR A 569 -6.06 -21.23 1.50
N GLN A 570 -4.90 -21.87 1.56
CA GLN A 570 -4.15 -22.29 0.38
C GLN A 570 -3.52 -23.67 0.62
N TRP A 571 -3.70 -24.56 -0.35
CA TRP A 571 -2.97 -25.82 -0.49
C TRP A 571 -2.11 -25.78 -1.73
N VAL A 572 -0.87 -26.22 -1.61
CA VAL A 572 0.05 -26.39 -2.75
C VAL A 572 0.77 -27.72 -2.63
N VAL A 573 0.75 -28.52 -3.67
CA VAL A 573 1.59 -29.72 -3.82
C VAL A 573 2.49 -29.49 -5.03
N ASN A 574 3.79 -29.67 -4.85
CA ASN A 574 4.78 -29.49 -5.90
C ASN A 574 5.68 -30.71 -5.99
N ALA A 575 5.95 -31.15 -7.22
CA ALA A 575 6.94 -32.19 -7.50
C ALA A 575 7.77 -31.75 -8.70
N ASN A 576 9.10 -31.78 -8.56
CA ASN A 576 9.99 -31.44 -9.67
C ASN A 576 11.25 -32.29 -9.68
N VAL A 577 11.86 -32.40 -10.86
CA VAL A 577 13.11 -33.09 -11.11
C VAL A 577 13.98 -32.20 -11.98
N GLY A 578 15.28 -32.12 -11.63
CA GLY A 578 16.29 -31.34 -12.35
C GLY A 578 17.55 -32.13 -12.59
N GLY A 579 18.43 -31.58 -13.40
CA GLY A 579 19.76 -32.17 -13.65
C GLY A 579 20.32 -31.88 -15.04
N SER A 580 21.32 -32.65 -15.44
CA SER A 580 21.97 -32.53 -16.76
C SER A 580 21.87 -33.87 -17.52
N PRO A 581 20.89 -34.02 -18.44
CA PRO A 581 20.69 -35.30 -19.14
C PRO A 581 21.75 -35.62 -20.20
N PHE A 582 22.35 -34.60 -20.80
CA PHE A 582 23.40 -34.76 -21.81
C PHE A 582 24.27 -33.51 -21.91
N ASP A 583 25.42 -33.64 -22.57
CA ASP A 583 26.28 -32.50 -22.88
C ASP A 583 26.08 -32.07 -24.33
N LEU A 584 26.03 -30.75 -24.56
CA LEU A 584 26.04 -30.13 -25.86
C LEU A 584 27.36 -29.36 -26.00
N PHE A 585 28.14 -29.61 -27.03
CA PHE A 585 29.49 -29.02 -27.21
C PHE A 585 30.39 -29.17 -25.97
N SER A 586 30.33 -30.32 -25.31
CA SER A 586 31.05 -30.62 -24.04
C SER A 586 30.60 -29.79 -22.83
N ASN A 587 29.47 -29.11 -22.90
CA ASN A 587 28.86 -28.37 -21.80
C ASN A 587 27.58 -29.07 -21.35
N PRO A 588 27.31 -29.22 -20.04
CA PRO A 588 26.11 -29.86 -19.53
C PRO A 588 24.87 -29.00 -19.81
N VAL A 589 23.90 -29.54 -20.56
CA VAL A 589 22.57 -28.95 -20.70
C VAL A 589 21.81 -29.18 -19.40
N GLN A 590 21.33 -28.15 -18.79
CA GLN A 590 20.58 -28.22 -17.52
C GLN A 590 19.10 -28.10 -17.77
N PHE A 591 18.32 -28.86 -17.05
CA PHE A 591 16.84 -28.73 -17.05
C PHE A 591 16.26 -28.88 -15.66
N ASN A 592 15.04 -28.37 -15.50
CA ASN A 592 14.11 -28.70 -14.42
C ASN A 592 12.71 -28.83 -15.01
N ALA A 593 11.96 -29.83 -14.57
CA ALA A 593 10.56 -30.01 -14.97
C ALA A 593 9.74 -30.48 -13.78
N GLY A 594 8.47 -30.10 -13.74
CA GLY A 594 7.64 -30.44 -12.59
C GLY A 594 6.15 -30.20 -12.80
N TYR A 595 5.42 -30.57 -11.76
CA TYR A 595 3.98 -30.41 -11.63
C TYR A 595 3.66 -29.69 -10.32
N GLU A 596 2.67 -28.79 -10.38
CA GLU A 596 2.15 -28.11 -9.20
C GLU A 596 0.63 -28.16 -9.21
N HIS A 597 0.03 -28.53 -8.09
CA HIS A 597 -1.40 -28.38 -7.83
C HIS A 597 -1.60 -27.37 -6.73
N ARG A 598 -2.57 -26.44 -6.95
CA ARG A 598 -2.90 -25.40 -5.98
C ARG A 598 -4.40 -25.26 -5.84
N ASP A 599 -4.86 -25.20 -4.60
CA ASP A 599 -6.25 -24.92 -4.22
C ASP A 599 -6.26 -23.68 -3.33
N GLU A 600 -7.11 -22.72 -3.65
CA GLU A 600 -7.28 -21.49 -2.88
C GLU A 600 -8.74 -21.25 -2.59
N SER A 601 -9.05 -20.89 -1.34
CA SER A 601 -10.37 -20.46 -0.94
C SER A 601 -10.31 -19.25 -0.02
N ALA A 602 -11.34 -18.40 -0.10
CA ALA A 602 -11.44 -17.24 0.76
C ALA A 602 -12.90 -16.97 1.12
N ARG A 603 -13.11 -16.46 2.34
CA ARG A 603 -14.41 -16.05 2.85
C ARG A 603 -14.27 -14.77 3.67
N PHE A 604 -15.13 -13.80 3.39
CA PHE A 604 -15.31 -12.60 4.20
C PHE A 604 -16.73 -12.57 4.76
N THR A 605 -16.86 -12.38 6.06
CA THR A 605 -18.14 -12.32 6.77
C THR A 605 -18.18 -11.05 7.61
N PRO A 606 -18.84 -9.98 7.12
CA PRO A 606 -19.04 -8.76 7.89
C PRO A 606 -20.03 -8.99 9.05
N ASP A 607 -20.00 -8.13 10.04
CA ASP A 607 -20.96 -8.11 11.12
C ASP A 607 -22.41 -8.01 10.59
N PRO A 608 -23.40 -8.69 11.20
CA PRO A 608 -24.81 -8.55 10.79
C PRO A 608 -25.30 -7.10 10.75
N PHE A 609 -24.79 -6.25 11.63
CA PHE A 609 -25.10 -4.83 11.64
C PHE A 609 -24.62 -4.12 10.37
N LEU A 610 -23.39 -4.45 9.91
CA LEU A 610 -22.81 -3.94 8.66
C LEU A 610 -23.53 -4.53 7.45
N GLN A 611 -23.93 -5.82 7.50
CA GLN A 611 -24.69 -6.46 6.42
C GLN A 611 -26.06 -5.80 6.22
N ALA A 612 -26.70 -5.37 7.30
CA ALA A 612 -27.99 -4.69 7.26
C ALA A 612 -27.89 -3.19 6.90
N GLY A 613 -26.68 -2.62 6.80
CA GLY A 613 -26.47 -1.20 6.51
C GLY A 613 -27.04 -0.26 7.57
N LEU A 614 -27.04 -0.68 8.83
CA LEU A 614 -27.63 0.08 9.95
C LEU A 614 -26.69 1.17 10.51
N GLY A 615 -25.45 1.17 10.06
CA GLY A 615 -24.45 2.18 10.38
C GLY A 615 -24.38 3.29 9.33
N ARG A 616 -23.29 4.06 9.36
CA ARG A 616 -23.04 5.12 8.38
C ARG A 616 -22.70 4.59 6.97
N SER A 617 -22.09 3.39 6.89
CA SER A 617 -21.74 2.78 5.62
C SER A 617 -22.94 2.16 4.93
N VAL A 618 -22.81 1.95 3.61
CA VAL A 618 -23.74 1.09 2.87
C VAL A 618 -23.67 -0.34 3.42
N ALA A 619 -24.69 -1.14 3.13
CA ALA A 619 -24.69 -2.56 3.47
C ALA A 619 -23.47 -3.26 2.85
N ILE A 620 -22.75 -4.03 3.67
CA ILE A 620 -21.56 -4.78 3.25
C ILE A 620 -21.94 -6.25 3.14
N ALA A 621 -21.97 -6.79 1.93
CA ALA A 621 -22.32 -8.19 1.72
C ALA A 621 -21.13 -9.13 1.97
N PRO A 622 -21.38 -10.37 2.45
CA PRO A 622 -20.35 -11.38 2.58
C PRO A 622 -19.83 -11.84 1.21
N THR A 623 -18.54 -12.12 1.11
CA THR A 623 -17.87 -12.63 -0.09
C THR A 623 -17.32 -14.03 0.19
N SER A 624 -17.43 -14.96 -0.75
CA SER A 624 -16.76 -16.26 -0.68
C SER A 624 -16.54 -16.83 -2.08
N GLY A 625 -15.47 -17.59 -2.22
CA GLY A 625 -15.12 -18.26 -3.46
C GLY A 625 -13.92 -19.18 -3.30
N SER A 626 -13.69 -20.00 -4.32
CA SER A 626 -12.52 -20.88 -4.41
C SER A 626 -12.20 -21.17 -5.87
N TYR A 627 -10.94 -21.55 -6.13
CA TYR A 627 -10.50 -22.06 -7.42
C TYR A 627 -9.34 -23.04 -7.25
N GLN A 628 -9.13 -23.85 -8.28
CA GLN A 628 -8.05 -24.83 -8.34
C GLN A 628 -7.23 -24.60 -9.60
N LEU A 629 -5.92 -24.85 -9.49
CA LEU A 629 -4.99 -24.80 -10.60
C LEU A 629 -4.20 -26.10 -10.68
N ASN A 630 -4.05 -26.62 -11.90
CA ASN A 630 -3.15 -27.70 -12.22
C ASN A 630 -2.09 -27.16 -13.20
N GLU A 631 -0.84 -27.29 -12.86
CA GLU A 631 0.23 -26.61 -13.58
C GLU A 631 1.36 -27.58 -13.91
N VAL A 632 1.81 -27.59 -15.17
CA VAL A 632 3.00 -28.33 -15.62
C VAL A 632 4.01 -27.32 -16.09
N PHE A 633 5.23 -27.41 -15.62
CA PHE A 633 6.29 -26.48 -15.95
C PHE A 633 7.59 -27.16 -16.34
N GLY A 634 8.41 -26.43 -17.08
CA GLY A 634 9.75 -26.86 -17.45
C GLY A 634 10.65 -25.69 -17.81
N GLU A 635 11.92 -25.85 -17.54
CA GLU A 635 12.98 -24.92 -17.93
C GLU A 635 14.20 -25.69 -18.45
N VAL A 636 14.91 -25.08 -19.37
CA VAL A 636 16.15 -25.60 -19.94
C VAL A 636 17.16 -24.46 -20.09
N ASN A 637 18.40 -24.73 -19.71
CA ASN A 637 19.55 -23.88 -19.94
C ASN A 637 20.59 -24.61 -20.80
N ILE A 638 21.03 -23.95 -21.84
CA ILE A 638 21.93 -24.49 -22.85
C ILE A 638 23.17 -23.60 -22.91
N PRO A 639 24.27 -23.96 -22.23
CA PRO A 639 25.55 -23.28 -22.37
C PRO A 639 26.21 -23.72 -23.68
N ILE A 640 26.19 -22.83 -24.69
CA ILE A 640 26.73 -23.11 -26.04
C ILE A 640 28.24 -22.95 -26.00
N PHE A 641 28.72 -21.82 -25.47
CA PHE A 641 30.13 -21.54 -25.24
C PHE A 641 30.38 -21.29 -23.76
N THR A 642 31.51 -21.80 -23.25
CA THR A 642 32.00 -21.52 -21.91
C THR A 642 33.50 -21.23 -22.02
N PRO A 643 34.18 -20.75 -20.98
CA PRO A 643 35.65 -20.56 -21.02
C PRO A 643 36.45 -21.82 -21.38
N LYS A 644 35.84 -23.00 -21.27
CA LYS A 644 36.49 -24.28 -21.61
C LYS A 644 36.51 -24.57 -23.10
N ASN A 645 35.51 -24.14 -23.85
CA ASN A 645 35.35 -24.46 -25.28
C ASN A 645 35.12 -23.21 -26.16
N GLY A 646 35.14 -21.99 -25.57
CA GLY A 646 35.03 -20.73 -26.30
C GLY A 646 36.28 -20.44 -27.12
N PHE A 647 36.13 -20.24 -28.44
CA PHE A 647 37.24 -19.93 -29.34
C PHE A 647 37.32 -18.43 -29.64
N PHE A 648 36.17 -17.78 -29.76
CA PHE A 648 36.07 -16.35 -30.05
C PHE A 648 35.36 -15.54 -28.94
N PHE A 649 34.61 -16.22 -28.07
CA PHE A 649 33.78 -15.58 -27.00
C PHE A 649 34.00 -16.31 -25.69
N ASN A 650 33.84 -15.56 -24.58
CA ASN A 650 34.02 -16.14 -23.26
C ASN A 650 32.86 -17.03 -22.84
N ASN A 651 31.62 -16.56 -23.07
CA ASN A 651 30.40 -17.29 -22.71
C ASN A 651 29.24 -16.95 -23.66
N LEU A 652 28.48 -17.99 -24.02
CA LEU A 652 27.17 -17.84 -24.65
C LEU A 652 26.23 -18.88 -24.06
N GLU A 653 25.19 -18.46 -23.44
CA GLU A 653 24.15 -19.30 -22.85
C GLU A 653 22.78 -18.84 -23.32
N VAL A 654 21.89 -19.77 -23.64
CA VAL A 654 20.48 -19.51 -23.93
C VAL A 654 19.60 -20.33 -23.01
N PHE A 655 18.43 -19.81 -22.69
CA PHE A 655 17.45 -20.52 -21.89
C PHE A 655 16.05 -20.41 -22.48
N GLY A 656 15.23 -21.41 -22.16
CA GLY A 656 13.80 -21.43 -22.42
C GLY A 656 13.05 -21.94 -21.21
N ARG A 657 11.89 -21.37 -20.93
CA ARG A 657 11.02 -21.70 -19.79
C ARG A 657 9.57 -21.72 -20.25
N GLY A 658 8.77 -22.62 -19.72
CA GLY A 658 7.36 -22.71 -20.04
C GLY A 658 6.56 -23.30 -18.90
N ARG A 659 5.33 -22.80 -18.74
CA ARG A 659 4.34 -23.31 -17.78
C ARG A 659 2.96 -23.29 -18.43
N TYR A 660 2.34 -24.43 -18.45
CA TYR A 660 0.92 -24.55 -18.78
C TYR A 660 0.12 -24.60 -17.49
N VAL A 661 -0.90 -23.77 -17.38
CA VAL A 661 -1.77 -23.68 -16.22
C VAL A 661 -3.17 -23.96 -16.67
N ASP A 662 -3.86 -24.87 -16.00
CA ASP A 662 -5.29 -25.13 -16.12
C ASP A 662 -5.99 -24.62 -14.86
N ASN A 663 -6.77 -23.55 -15.02
CA ASN A 663 -7.52 -22.91 -13.95
C ASN A 663 -9.00 -23.29 -14.05
N SER A 664 -9.55 -23.78 -12.95
CA SER A 664 -10.96 -24.26 -12.89
C SER A 664 -12.01 -23.19 -13.26
N ILE A 665 -11.66 -21.91 -13.29
CA ILE A 665 -12.56 -20.78 -13.61
C ILE A 665 -12.27 -20.21 -15.00
N ASN A 666 -11.00 -19.88 -15.30
CA ASN A 666 -10.62 -19.16 -16.52
C ASN A 666 -10.02 -20.05 -17.60
N GLY A 667 -9.98 -21.39 -17.37
CA GLY A 667 -9.44 -22.35 -18.32
C GLY A 667 -7.92 -22.33 -18.44
N GLY A 668 -7.41 -22.87 -19.55
CA GLY A 668 -5.99 -23.07 -19.78
C GLY A 668 -5.28 -21.86 -20.36
N PHE A 669 -4.03 -21.63 -19.93
CA PHE A 669 -3.15 -20.63 -20.52
C PHE A 669 -1.68 -21.06 -20.44
N PHE A 670 -0.82 -20.42 -21.24
CA PHE A 670 0.59 -20.76 -21.33
C PHE A 670 1.50 -19.55 -21.10
N ALA A 671 2.25 -19.57 -20.00
CA ALA A 671 3.32 -18.61 -19.70
C ALA A 671 4.64 -19.15 -20.24
N TRP A 672 5.47 -18.29 -20.84
CA TRP A 672 6.79 -18.70 -21.33
C TRP A 672 7.80 -17.56 -21.26
N ALA A 673 9.07 -17.94 -21.22
CA ALA A 673 10.18 -17.00 -21.34
C ALA A 673 11.30 -17.62 -22.17
N ALA A 674 12.00 -16.77 -22.91
CA ALA A 674 13.21 -17.14 -23.63
C ALA A 674 14.22 -15.99 -23.56
N GLY A 675 15.49 -16.34 -23.42
CA GLY A 675 16.54 -15.35 -23.31
C GLY A 675 17.93 -15.98 -23.29
N GLY A 676 18.89 -15.17 -22.89
CA GLY A 676 20.26 -15.65 -22.76
C GLY A 676 21.23 -14.58 -22.32
N SER A 677 22.48 -15.00 -22.18
CA SER A 677 23.61 -14.11 -21.92
C SER A 677 24.75 -14.36 -22.90
N PHE A 678 25.44 -13.31 -23.22
CA PHE A 678 26.59 -13.32 -24.13
C PHE A 678 27.74 -12.50 -23.51
N SER A 679 28.87 -13.15 -23.29
CA SER A 679 30.10 -12.50 -22.81
C SER A 679 31.16 -12.56 -23.92
N PRO A 680 31.35 -11.45 -24.67
CA PRO A 680 32.42 -11.42 -25.68
C PRO A 680 33.81 -11.56 -25.04
N ILE A 681 33.96 -10.99 -23.85
CA ILE A 681 35.16 -11.09 -22.98
C ILE A 681 34.67 -11.29 -21.53
N GLU A 682 35.59 -11.72 -20.64
CA GLU A 682 35.28 -11.94 -19.22
C GLU A 682 34.73 -10.71 -18.51
N ASP A 683 35.15 -9.52 -18.93
CA ASP A 683 34.81 -8.26 -18.28
C ASP A 683 33.38 -7.76 -18.60
N ILE A 684 32.76 -8.26 -19.69
CA ILE A 684 31.47 -7.77 -20.18
C ILE A 684 30.51 -8.93 -20.40
N GLN A 685 29.34 -8.85 -19.79
CA GLN A 685 28.23 -9.75 -20.07
C GLN A 685 27.03 -8.94 -20.56
N LEU A 686 26.52 -9.26 -21.72
CA LEU A 686 25.24 -8.79 -22.24
C LEU A 686 24.20 -9.83 -21.90
N ARG A 687 22.99 -9.41 -21.51
CA ARG A 687 21.87 -10.31 -21.19
C ARG A 687 20.57 -9.76 -21.72
N GLY A 688 19.65 -10.66 -22.06
CA GLY A 688 18.32 -10.28 -22.52
C GLY A 688 17.32 -11.38 -22.29
N ASN A 689 16.09 -10.99 -22.02
CA ASN A 689 14.99 -11.90 -21.73
C ASN A 689 13.68 -11.30 -22.26
N PHE A 690 12.87 -12.17 -22.88
CA PHE A 690 11.47 -11.89 -23.20
C PHE A 690 10.60 -12.87 -22.43
N THR A 691 9.53 -12.35 -21.79
CA THR A 691 8.62 -13.16 -20.98
C THR A 691 7.18 -12.80 -21.27
N LYS A 692 6.35 -13.82 -21.52
CA LYS A 692 4.90 -13.73 -21.50
C LYS A 692 4.39 -14.28 -20.17
N SER A 693 3.80 -13.40 -19.35
CA SER A 693 3.28 -13.71 -18.01
C SER A 693 1.77 -13.51 -17.96
N PHE A 694 1.12 -14.14 -16.97
CA PHE A 694 -0.31 -14.05 -16.73
C PHE A 694 -0.62 -13.85 -15.25
N ARG A 695 -1.75 -13.17 -14.98
CA ARG A 695 -2.40 -13.17 -13.66
C ARG A 695 -3.85 -13.57 -13.82
N SER A 696 -4.27 -14.56 -13.06
CA SER A 696 -5.69 -14.91 -12.96
C SER A 696 -6.43 -13.92 -12.06
N PRO A 697 -7.71 -13.65 -12.32
CA PRO A 697 -8.53 -12.84 -11.43
C PRO A 697 -8.59 -13.43 -10.03
N ALA A 698 -8.55 -12.58 -9.01
CA ALA A 698 -8.65 -12.98 -7.61
C ALA A 698 -10.10 -13.28 -7.21
N ILE A 699 -10.28 -14.01 -6.10
CA ILE A 699 -11.60 -14.41 -5.57
C ILE A 699 -12.51 -13.20 -5.39
N VAL A 700 -12.00 -12.08 -4.85
CA VAL A 700 -12.80 -10.88 -4.65
C VAL A 700 -13.16 -10.19 -5.97
N GLU A 701 -12.27 -10.23 -6.98
CA GLU A 701 -12.54 -9.68 -8.31
C GLU A 701 -13.63 -10.44 -9.03
N LEU A 702 -13.73 -11.77 -8.82
CA LEU A 702 -14.71 -12.64 -9.43
C LEU A 702 -16.04 -12.67 -8.67
N PHE A 703 -15.98 -12.86 -7.34
CA PHE A 703 -17.13 -13.31 -6.54
C PHE A 703 -17.66 -12.28 -5.54
N ALA A 704 -17.05 -11.06 -5.43
CA ALA A 704 -17.64 -10.04 -4.59
C ALA A 704 -19.08 -9.74 -5.06
N PRO A 705 -20.08 -9.84 -4.18
CA PRO A 705 -21.46 -9.58 -4.58
C PRO A 705 -21.64 -8.11 -4.98
N GLN A 706 -22.59 -7.86 -5.89
CA GLN A 706 -22.96 -6.51 -6.28
C GLN A 706 -23.65 -5.81 -5.10
N THR A 707 -22.99 -4.83 -4.50
CA THR A 707 -23.46 -4.08 -3.34
C THR A 707 -23.85 -2.66 -3.73
N ASN A 708 -24.87 -2.13 -3.06
CA ASN A 708 -25.25 -0.72 -3.24
C ASN A 708 -24.18 0.19 -2.66
N THR A 709 -23.94 1.29 -3.33
CA THR A 709 -23.01 2.35 -2.91
C THR A 709 -23.59 3.72 -3.31
N PHE A 710 -22.93 4.79 -2.88
CA PHE A 710 -23.21 6.13 -3.39
C PHE A 710 -22.05 6.57 -4.27
N VAL A 711 -22.37 7.05 -5.46
CA VAL A 711 -21.39 7.46 -6.45
C VAL A 711 -21.64 8.89 -6.92
N THR A 712 -20.57 9.63 -7.15
CA THR A 712 -20.64 10.97 -7.73
C THR A 712 -20.53 10.86 -9.25
N VAL A 713 -21.59 11.26 -9.95
CA VAL A 713 -21.67 11.23 -11.41
C VAL A 713 -21.36 12.63 -11.96
N PRO A 714 -20.26 12.81 -12.69
CA PRO A 714 -20.02 14.06 -13.42
C PRO A 714 -20.96 14.14 -14.62
N ASP A 715 -21.67 15.24 -14.77
CA ASP A 715 -22.44 15.52 -15.98
C ASP A 715 -21.53 16.14 -17.05
N LEU A 716 -21.07 15.29 -17.98
CA LEU A 716 -20.17 15.71 -19.05
C LEU A 716 -20.85 16.54 -20.13
N CYS A 717 -22.18 16.50 -20.22
CA CYS A 717 -22.96 17.32 -21.13
C CYS A 717 -23.37 18.68 -20.53
N ASN A 718 -23.00 18.95 -19.28
CA ASN A 718 -23.13 20.26 -18.67
C ASN A 718 -22.23 21.28 -19.41
N PRO A 719 -22.69 22.53 -19.69
CA PRO A 719 -21.87 23.55 -20.33
C PRO A 719 -20.49 23.78 -19.71
N ALA A 720 -20.36 23.55 -18.39
CA ALA A 720 -19.06 23.62 -17.71
C ALA A 720 -18.09 22.50 -18.07
N ASN A 721 -18.59 21.32 -18.49
CA ASN A 721 -17.82 20.12 -18.73
C ASN A 721 -17.70 19.74 -20.23
N ILE A 722 -18.62 20.22 -21.07
CA ILE A 722 -18.77 19.77 -22.46
C ILE A 722 -17.52 20.02 -23.32
N ASN A 723 -16.81 21.10 -23.04
CA ASN A 723 -15.57 21.47 -23.74
C ASN A 723 -14.30 21.06 -22.99
N ALA A 724 -14.44 20.37 -21.84
CA ALA A 724 -13.34 19.84 -21.07
C ALA A 724 -13.09 18.36 -21.44
N GLY A 725 -11.93 17.84 -21.05
CA GLY A 725 -11.60 16.42 -21.25
C GLY A 725 -10.70 16.15 -22.45
N PRO A 726 -10.40 14.86 -22.70
CA PRO A 726 -9.35 14.48 -23.67
C PRO A 726 -9.75 14.69 -25.13
N VAL A 727 -11.06 14.63 -25.46
CA VAL A 727 -11.58 14.74 -26.83
C VAL A 727 -12.84 15.64 -26.87
N PRO A 728 -12.70 16.97 -26.66
CA PRO A 728 -13.82 17.89 -26.48
C PRO A 728 -14.80 17.91 -27.65
N THR A 729 -14.33 17.82 -28.87
CA THR A 729 -15.15 17.83 -30.10
C THR A 729 -16.04 16.58 -30.19
N THR A 730 -15.50 15.39 -29.84
CA THR A 730 -16.25 14.14 -29.78
C THR A 730 -17.29 14.21 -28.68
N ARG A 731 -16.90 14.67 -27.50
CA ARG A 731 -17.83 14.87 -26.36
C ARG A 731 -19.00 15.79 -26.74
N ALA A 732 -18.70 16.93 -27.33
CA ALA A 732 -19.72 17.89 -27.72
C ALA A 732 -20.70 17.30 -28.74
N ALA A 733 -20.21 16.55 -29.73
CA ALA A 733 -21.06 15.89 -30.74
C ALA A 733 -21.94 14.81 -30.12
N ASN A 734 -21.39 13.95 -29.25
CA ASN A 734 -22.13 12.89 -28.57
C ASN A 734 -23.16 13.43 -27.57
N CYS A 735 -22.80 14.49 -26.85
CA CYS A 735 -23.72 15.22 -25.98
C CYS A 735 -24.87 15.89 -26.77
N ALA A 736 -24.56 16.47 -27.93
CA ALA A 736 -25.59 17.06 -28.80
C ALA A 736 -26.59 15.99 -29.29
N ALA A 737 -26.13 14.82 -29.71
CA ALA A 737 -26.96 13.69 -30.09
C ALA A 737 -27.82 13.20 -28.90
N PHE A 738 -27.22 13.09 -27.72
CA PHE A 738 -27.93 12.71 -26.49
C PHE A 738 -29.04 13.71 -26.11
N LEU A 739 -28.72 15.00 -26.09
CA LEU A 739 -29.69 16.06 -25.75
C LEU A 739 -30.78 16.22 -26.82
N ALA A 740 -30.49 15.95 -28.09
CA ALA A 740 -31.51 15.91 -29.16
C ALA A 740 -32.52 14.76 -28.94
N ARG A 741 -32.08 13.61 -28.42
CA ARG A 741 -32.97 12.47 -28.09
C ARG A 741 -33.80 12.74 -26.84
N PHE A 742 -33.28 13.52 -25.89
CA PHE A 742 -33.90 13.84 -24.63
C PHE A 742 -34.03 15.37 -24.45
N PRO A 743 -34.99 16.02 -25.15
CA PRO A 743 -35.11 17.50 -25.13
C PRO A 743 -35.49 18.05 -23.73
N GLY A 744 -36.01 17.20 -22.86
CA GLY A 744 -36.28 17.55 -21.46
C GLY A 744 -35.16 17.21 -20.48
N ALA A 745 -34.06 16.61 -20.97
CA ALA A 745 -32.88 16.42 -20.16
C ALA A 745 -32.25 17.76 -19.88
N THR A 746 -32.64 18.37 -18.78
CA THR A 746 -31.82 19.39 -18.20
C THR A 746 -30.51 18.68 -17.75
N PRO A 747 -29.33 19.14 -18.18
CA PRO A 747 -28.10 18.75 -17.56
C PRO A 747 -28.33 18.86 -16.05
N LEU A 748 -27.88 17.86 -15.27
CA LEU A 748 -27.95 17.94 -13.81
C LEU A 748 -27.52 19.35 -13.41
N SER A 749 -28.31 20.02 -12.62
CA SER A 749 -28.11 21.45 -12.27
C SER A 749 -26.77 21.69 -11.57
N ALA A 750 -26.11 20.64 -11.11
CA ALA A 750 -24.75 20.62 -10.62
C ALA A 750 -23.83 19.93 -11.64
N ALA A 751 -22.62 20.39 -11.82
CA ALA A 751 -21.61 19.73 -12.64
C ALA A 751 -21.34 18.28 -12.17
N THR A 752 -21.76 17.93 -10.96
CA THR A 752 -21.73 16.58 -10.38
C THR A 752 -22.96 16.32 -9.52
N ALA A 753 -23.46 15.09 -9.53
CA ALA A 753 -24.53 14.66 -8.62
C ALA A 753 -24.13 13.35 -7.92
N THR A 754 -24.49 13.24 -6.64
CA THR A 754 -24.33 11.97 -5.90
C THR A 754 -25.63 11.18 -6.01
N VAL A 755 -25.54 9.96 -6.54
CA VAL A 755 -26.65 9.06 -6.77
C VAL A 755 -26.34 7.66 -6.24
N PRO A 756 -27.35 6.82 -5.97
CA PRO A 756 -27.15 5.40 -5.69
C PRO A 756 -26.50 4.68 -6.87
N GLY A 757 -25.49 3.89 -6.58
CA GLY A 757 -24.75 3.04 -7.52
C GLY A 757 -24.64 1.61 -7.01
N ARG A 758 -24.04 0.73 -7.82
CA ARG A 758 -23.63 -0.64 -7.46
C ARG A 758 -22.16 -0.82 -7.76
N ASN A 759 -21.50 -1.58 -6.88
CA ASN A 759 -20.12 -2.02 -7.10
C ASN A 759 -19.97 -3.49 -6.68
N GLY A 760 -19.17 -4.27 -7.38
CA GLY A 760 -18.96 -5.68 -7.06
C GLY A 760 -17.99 -6.39 -8.01
N GLY A 761 -17.86 -7.69 -7.82
CA GLY A 761 -17.08 -8.58 -8.67
C GLY A 761 -17.70 -8.81 -10.05
N ASN A 762 -16.90 -9.45 -10.91
CA ASN A 762 -17.30 -9.80 -12.26
C ASN A 762 -16.81 -11.21 -12.62
N PRO A 763 -17.69 -12.21 -12.67
CA PRO A 763 -17.30 -13.60 -13.00
C PRO A 763 -16.81 -13.79 -14.44
N LEU A 764 -16.99 -12.79 -15.32
CA LEU A 764 -16.59 -12.84 -16.73
C LEU A 764 -15.19 -12.24 -16.98
N LEU A 765 -14.44 -11.94 -15.95
CA LEU A 765 -13.07 -11.41 -16.09
C LEU A 765 -12.16 -12.42 -16.78
N LEU A 766 -11.37 -11.92 -17.71
CA LEU A 766 -10.30 -12.64 -18.37
C LEU A 766 -8.99 -12.49 -17.55
N ASN A 767 -8.03 -13.38 -17.82
CA ASN A 767 -6.69 -13.24 -17.28
C ASN A 767 -6.02 -11.95 -17.78
N GLU A 768 -5.21 -11.33 -16.94
CA GLU A 768 -4.27 -10.31 -17.40
C GLU A 768 -3.12 -10.98 -18.13
N GLU A 769 -2.69 -10.39 -19.26
CA GLU A 769 -1.55 -10.87 -20.05
C GLU A 769 -0.46 -9.81 -20.11
N SER A 770 0.78 -10.18 -19.83
CA SER A 770 1.92 -9.27 -19.89
C SER A 770 2.98 -9.75 -20.86
N ASN A 771 3.40 -8.87 -21.76
CA ASN A 771 4.58 -9.03 -22.59
C ASN A 771 5.71 -8.18 -21.98
N SER A 772 6.74 -8.82 -21.47
CA SER A 772 7.81 -8.15 -20.76
C SER A 772 9.15 -8.41 -21.43
N PHE A 773 10.00 -7.39 -21.45
CA PHE A 773 11.30 -7.45 -22.08
C PHE A 773 12.36 -6.84 -21.17
N THR A 774 13.53 -7.50 -21.07
CA THR A 774 14.74 -6.92 -20.46
C THR A 774 15.93 -7.03 -21.39
N PHE A 775 16.76 -6.01 -21.37
CA PHE A 775 18.04 -6.01 -22.02
C PHE A 775 19.05 -5.23 -21.18
N GLY A 776 20.21 -5.82 -20.89
CA GLY A 776 21.21 -5.18 -20.06
C GLY A 776 22.62 -5.63 -20.28
N ALA A 777 23.52 -4.94 -19.58
CA ALA A 777 24.94 -5.22 -19.57
C ALA A 777 25.46 -5.26 -18.15
N VAL A 778 26.38 -6.20 -17.89
CA VAL A 778 27.13 -6.28 -16.64
C VAL A 778 28.62 -6.11 -16.97
N PHE A 779 29.26 -5.19 -16.24
CA PHE A 779 30.66 -4.85 -16.39
C PHE A 779 31.44 -5.22 -15.12
N ARG A 780 32.42 -6.13 -15.23
CA ARG A 780 33.28 -6.62 -14.14
C ARG A 780 34.76 -6.54 -14.56
N PRO A 781 35.37 -5.35 -14.50
CA PRO A 781 36.69 -5.12 -15.03
C PRO A 781 37.77 -5.84 -14.21
N ARG A 782 38.62 -6.64 -14.87
CA ARG A 782 39.74 -7.35 -14.23
C ARG A 782 40.80 -6.40 -13.66
N PHE A 783 40.91 -5.19 -14.23
CA PHE A 783 41.86 -4.16 -13.72
C PHE A 783 41.40 -3.50 -12.39
N LEU A 784 40.09 -3.61 -12.07
CA LEU A 784 39.54 -3.13 -10.81
C LEU A 784 38.74 -4.26 -10.14
N ARG A 785 39.43 -5.22 -9.58
CA ARG A 785 38.83 -6.40 -8.97
C ARG A 785 37.88 -5.99 -7.86
N GLY A 786 36.73 -6.67 -7.79
CA GLY A 786 35.68 -6.39 -6.81
C GLY A 786 34.64 -5.37 -7.27
N LEU A 787 34.79 -4.76 -8.47
CA LEU A 787 33.76 -3.91 -9.08
C LEU A 787 32.82 -4.74 -9.93
N SER A 788 31.52 -4.55 -9.73
CA SER A 788 30.44 -5.01 -10.61
C SER A 788 29.46 -3.86 -10.85
N LEU A 789 29.22 -3.55 -12.11
CA LEU A 789 28.23 -2.56 -12.53
C LEU A 789 27.23 -3.23 -13.46
N SER A 790 25.93 -3.16 -13.16
CA SER A 790 24.87 -3.59 -14.09
C SER A 790 23.98 -2.44 -14.49
N VAL A 791 23.52 -2.49 -15.74
CA VAL A 791 22.54 -1.55 -16.27
C VAL A 791 21.55 -2.37 -17.11
N ASP A 792 20.28 -2.34 -16.74
CA ASP A 792 19.22 -3.12 -17.36
C ASP A 792 18.03 -2.22 -17.71
N TYR A 793 17.63 -2.24 -18.97
CA TYR A 793 16.37 -1.68 -19.45
C TYR A 793 15.26 -2.69 -19.22
N LEU A 794 14.11 -2.18 -18.76
CA LEU A 794 12.92 -2.96 -18.39
C LEU A 794 11.71 -2.39 -19.13
N SER A 795 10.92 -3.26 -19.75
CA SER A 795 9.62 -2.91 -20.32
C SER A 795 8.59 -3.98 -19.94
N ILE A 796 7.48 -3.56 -19.39
CA ILE A 796 6.32 -4.41 -19.02
C ILE A 796 5.09 -3.81 -19.68
N ASP A 797 4.55 -4.53 -20.66
CA ASP A 797 3.32 -4.17 -21.36
C ASP A 797 2.22 -5.14 -20.97
N LEU A 798 1.31 -4.67 -20.15
CA LEU A 798 0.20 -5.46 -19.60
C LEU A 798 -1.08 -5.14 -20.36
N GLU A 799 -1.61 -6.14 -21.01
CA GLU A 799 -2.90 -6.13 -21.68
C GLU A 799 -4.00 -6.63 -20.72
N GLN A 800 -5.20 -6.12 -20.90
CA GLN A 800 -6.36 -6.49 -20.10
C GLN A 800 -6.15 -6.35 -18.57
N PRO A 801 -5.51 -5.28 -18.07
CA PRO A 801 -5.32 -5.10 -16.63
C PRO A 801 -6.67 -5.08 -15.91
N ILE A 802 -6.83 -5.91 -14.89
CA ILE A 802 -8.04 -5.92 -14.07
C ILE A 802 -8.03 -4.70 -13.15
N SER A 803 -9.06 -3.88 -13.28
CA SER A 803 -9.25 -2.67 -12.49
C SER A 803 -10.74 -2.39 -12.27
N SER A 804 -11.08 -1.64 -11.23
CA SER A 804 -12.42 -1.09 -11.10
C SER A 804 -12.51 0.24 -11.84
N LEU A 805 -13.53 0.43 -12.67
CA LEU A 805 -13.78 1.71 -13.32
C LEU A 805 -14.36 2.70 -12.32
N THR A 806 -13.78 3.88 -12.28
CA THR A 806 -14.41 5.02 -11.61
C THR A 806 -15.60 5.52 -12.42
N VAL A 807 -16.57 6.15 -11.74
CA VAL A 807 -17.73 6.71 -12.44
C VAL A 807 -17.32 7.78 -13.47
N ALA A 808 -16.28 8.53 -13.20
CA ALA A 808 -15.71 9.50 -14.16
C ALA A 808 -15.18 8.80 -15.43
N GLN A 809 -14.55 7.63 -15.28
CA GLN A 809 -14.11 6.82 -16.42
C GLN A 809 -15.30 6.22 -17.19
N ILE A 810 -16.36 5.78 -16.49
CA ILE A 810 -17.58 5.29 -17.13
C ILE A 810 -18.27 6.41 -17.91
N THR A 811 -18.46 7.58 -17.34
CA THR A 811 -19.08 8.73 -18.02
C THR A 811 -18.20 9.25 -19.16
N GLY A 812 -16.87 9.30 -18.97
CA GLY A 812 -15.91 9.59 -20.02
C GLY A 812 -15.96 8.57 -21.15
N GLY A 813 -15.94 7.26 -20.80
CA GLY A 813 -16.10 6.16 -21.75
C GLY A 813 -17.38 6.25 -22.57
N CYS A 814 -18.46 6.77 -21.99
CA CYS A 814 -19.71 6.98 -22.68
C CYS A 814 -19.63 8.14 -23.70
N PHE A 815 -19.22 9.33 -23.28
CA PHE A 815 -19.36 10.54 -24.12
C PHE A 815 -18.10 10.93 -24.89
N ASP A 816 -16.90 10.50 -24.46
CA ASP A 816 -15.64 10.79 -25.16
C ASP A 816 -15.28 9.76 -26.23
N ASN A 817 -16.11 8.76 -26.43
CA ASN A 817 -15.86 7.65 -27.33
C ASN A 817 -16.33 7.96 -28.76
N ALA A 818 -15.43 7.77 -29.73
CA ALA A 818 -15.77 7.93 -31.14
C ALA A 818 -16.80 6.88 -31.65
N ASN A 819 -16.90 5.73 -30.95
CA ASN A 819 -17.86 4.66 -31.27
C ASN A 819 -19.22 4.86 -30.59
N PHE A 820 -19.59 6.09 -30.27
CA PHE A 820 -20.90 6.41 -29.71
C PHE A 820 -22.01 6.24 -30.75
N ASN A 821 -23.02 5.44 -30.45
CA ASN A 821 -24.17 5.23 -31.33
C ASN A 821 -25.13 6.42 -31.23
N THR A 822 -25.06 7.35 -32.18
CA THR A 822 -25.92 8.53 -32.24
C THR A 822 -27.37 8.23 -32.61
N ALA A 823 -27.67 7.03 -33.15
CA ALA A 823 -29.02 6.58 -33.45
C ALA A 823 -29.73 6.06 -32.17
N ASP A 824 -28.99 5.54 -31.20
CA ASP A 824 -29.50 5.15 -29.86
C ASP A 824 -28.62 5.76 -28.76
N PRO A 825 -28.73 7.08 -28.55
CA PRO A 825 -27.86 7.77 -27.59
C PRO A 825 -28.03 7.35 -26.12
N ALA A 826 -29.15 6.71 -25.76
CA ALA A 826 -29.40 6.18 -24.43
C ALA A 826 -28.46 5.00 -24.09
N ASN A 827 -28.15 4.18 -25.09
CA ASN A 827 -27.26 3.03 -25.00
C ASN A 827 -26.00 3.22 -25.89
N GLY A 828 -25.54 4.46 -26.06
CA GLY A 828 -24.54 4.88 -27.03
C GLY A 828 -23.33 3.98 -27.22
N ASN A 829 -22.87 3.33 -26.14
CA ASN A 829 -21.84 2.26 -26.16
C ASN A 829 -21.89 1.46 -24.85
N ALA A 830 -20.99 0.49 -24.67
CA ALA A 830 -20.90 -0.35 -23.48
C ALA A 830 -20.72 0.41 -22.16
N PHE A 831 -20.08 1.57 -22.16
CA PHE A 831 -19.97 2.41 -20.97
C PHE A 831 -21.27 3.14 -20.67
N CYS A 832 -21.99 3.59 -21.71
CA CYS A 832 -23.28 4.25 -21.54
C CYS A 832 -24.31 3.31 -20.91
N SER A 833 -24.29 2.02 -21.23
CA SER A 833 -25.21 1.01 -20.66
C SER A 833 -24.97 0.76 -19.17
N GLN A 834 -23.83 1.16 -18.61
CA GLN A 834 -23.55 1.12 -17.19
C GLN A 834 -24.19 2.28 -16.40
N ILE A 835 -24.78 3.26 -17.11
CA ILE A 835 -25.46 4.42 -16.53
C ILE A 835 -26.93 4.32 -16.87
N ARG A 836 -27.75 3.91 -15.90
CA ARG A 836 -29.21 3.91 -16.06
C ARG A 836 -29.74 5.34 -16.12
N ARG A 837 -30.64 5.57 -17.07
CA ARG A 837 -31.31 6.86 -17.23
C ARG A 837 -32.85 6.67 -17.20
N ASP A 838 -33.54 7.68 -16.74
CA ASP A 838 -34.99 7.69 -16.80
C ASP A 838 -35.50 8.08 -18.22
N ALA A 839 -36.83 8.13 -18.40
CA ALA A 839 -37.45 8.48 -19.66
C ALA A 839 -37.10 9.90 -20.18
N ASN A 840 -36.64 10.76 -19.27
CA ASN A 840 -36.20 12.13 -19.56
C ASN A 840 -34.69 12.25 -19.78
N GLY A 841 -33.96 11.13 -19.75
CA GLY A 841 -32.51 11.11 -19.89
C GLY A 841 -31.74 11.46 -18.62
N GLN A 842 -32.42 11.69 -17.49
CA GLN A 842 -31.78 12.00 -16.21
C GLN A 842 -31.21 10.73 -15.54
N VAL A 843 -30.15 10.91 -14.75
CA VAL A 843 -29.62 9.86 -13.88
C VAL A 843 -30.44 9.85 -12.59
N PRO A 844 -31.26 8.81 -12.35
CA PRO A 844 -32.20 8.83 -11.24
C PRO A 844 -31.51 8.56 -9.89
N ALA A 845 -32.00 9.23 -8.85
CA ALA A 845 -31.55 9.04 -7.48
C ALA A 845 -32.43 8.02 -6.72
N ASP A 846 -32.65 6.84 -7.34
CA ASP A 846 -33.51 5.79 -6.80
C ASP A 846 -32.68 4.69 -6.12
N PRO A 847 -32.71 4.58 -4.77
CA PRO A 847 -31.94 3.56 -4.04
C PRO A 847 -32.35 2.10 -4.36
N ALA A 848 -33.62 1.88 -4.75
CA ALA A 848 -34.12 0.56 -5.11
C ALA A 848 -33.56 0.09 -6.46
N ASN A 849 -33.27 1.06 -7.35
CA ASN A 849 -32.74 0.80 -8.68
C ASN A 849 -31.52 1.71 -8.92
N PRO A 850 -30.33 1.35 -8.44
CA PRO A 850 -29.13 2.15 -8.56
C PRO A 850 -28.82 2.59 -9.99
N ALA A 851 -28.35 3.81 -10.13
CA ALA A 851 -28.23 4.47 -11.43
C ALA A 851 -26.92 4.09 -12.16
N VAL A 852 -25.89 3.77 -11.42
CA VAL A 852 -24.56 3.45 -12.01
C VAL A 852 -24.12 2.10 -11.50
N THR A 853 -23.73 1.23 -12.42
CA THR A 853 -23.07 -0.04 -12.08
C THR A 853 -21.58 0.12 -12.40
N SER A 854 -20.77 0.09 -11.35
CA SER A 854 -19.32 -0.02 -11.45
C SER A 854 -18.87 -1.38 -10.94
N GLY A 855 -17.64 -1.79 -11.24
CA GLY A 855 -17.11 -3.07 -10.82
C GLY A 855 -15.80 -3.36 -11.52
N PHE A 856 -15.29 -4.56 -11.33
CA PHE A 856 -14.07 -4.98 -11.99
C PHE A 856 -14.28 -5.25 -13.48
N VAL A 857 -13.36 -4.76 -14.29
CA VAL A 857 -13.29 -4.95 -15.74
C VAL A 857 -11.87 -5.24 -16.17
N ASN A 858 -11.73 -5.84 -17.35
CA ASN A 858 -10.44 -5.87 -18.03
C ASN A 858 -10.27 -4.53 -18.76
N GLY A 859 -9.33 -3.71 -18.30
CA GLY A 859 -8.92 -2.44 -18.93
C GLY A 859 -8.17 -2.70 -20.24
N GLN A 860 -7.73 -1.64 -20.90
CA GLN A 860 -7.04 -1.76 -22.18
C GLN A 860 -5.54 -2.07 -22.02
N ARG A 861 -4.83 -1.29 -21.21
CA ARG A 861 -3.38 -1.38 -21.13
C ARG A 861 -2.80 -0.78 -19.84
N LEU A 862 -1.73 -1.39 -19.33
CA LEU A 862 -0.82 -0.78 -18.38
C LEU A 862 0.60 -0.96 -18.89
N LEU A 863 1.30 0.13 -19.18
CA LEU A 863 2.67 0.12 -19.69
C LEU A 863 3.63 0.72 -18.67
N PHE A 864 4.73 0.02 -18.44
CA PHE A 864 5.86 0.50 -17.66
C PHE A 864 7.16 0.33 -18.46
N GLU A 865 7.98 1.39 -18.49
CA GLU A 865 9.33 1.37 -19.05
C GLU A 865 10.29 2.09 -18.12
N GLY A 866 11.43 1.50 -17.88
CA GLY A 866 12.42 2.06 -16.97
C GLY A 866 13.81 1.47 -17.12
N LEU A 867 14.73 1.97 -16.33
CA LEU A 867 16.09 1.49 -16.24
C LEU A 867 16.44 1.23 -14.78
N GLN A 868 17.05 0.09 -14.54
CA GLN A 868 17.59 -0.31 -13.25
C GLN A 868 19.10 -0.46 -13.39
N SER A 869 19.85 0.15 -12.46
CA SER A 869 21.30 -0.02 -12.40
C SER A 869 21.71 -0.42 -11.01
N SER A 870 22.71 -1.29 -10.89
CA SER A 870 23.35 -1.59 -9.62
C SER A 870 24.87 -1.46 -9.74
N LEU A 871 25.49 -0.97 -8.68
CA LEU A 871 26.93 -0.83 -8.49
C LEU A 871 27.31 -1.57 -7.22
N ASP A 872 28.27 -2.47 -7.30
CA ASP A 872 28.90 -3.11 -6.16
C ASP A 872 30.41 -3.03 -6.30
N TYR A 873 31.09 -2.57 -5.26
CA TYR A 873 32.56 -2.55 -5.20
C TYR A 873 33.01 -2.92 -3.82
N VAL A 874 33.84 -3.95 -3.73
CA VAL A 874 34.40 -4.43 -2.47
C VAL A 874 35.92 -4.52 -2.62
N THR A 875 36.66 -3.91 -1.69
CA THR A 875 38.11 -3.95 -1.69
C THR A 875 38.69 -3.98 -0.28
N ARG A 876 39.76 -4.71 -0.10
CA ARG A 876 40.59 -4.66 1.11
C ARG A 876 41.50 -3.45 1.04
N LEU A 877 41.67 -2.77 2.17
CA LEU A 877 42.48 -1.54 2.24
C LEU A 877 43.93 -1.78 2.65
N ASP A 878 44.39 -3.04 2.63
CA ASP A 878 45.77 -3.41 3.00
C ASP A 878 46.81 -2.69 2.13
N SER A 879 46.51 -2.41 0.87
CA SER A 879 47.39 -1.65 -0.03
C SER A 879 47.58 -0.19 0.40
N LEU A 880 46.62 0.37 1.12
CA LEU A 880 46.65 1.71 1.70
C LEU A 880 47.16 1.70 3.15
N LYS A 881 47.63 0.55 3.66
CA LYS A 881 48.05 0.32 5.05
C LYS A 881 46.95 0.64 6.08
N LEU A 882 45.70 0.54 5.67
CA LEU A 882 44.51 0.65 6.52
C LEU A 882 43.93 -0.76 6.74
N PRO A 883 43.60 -1.11 8.00
CA PRO A 883 42.99 -2.39 8.28
C PRO A 883 41.53 -2.42 7.77
N GLY A 884 41.08 -3.56 7.27
CA GLY A 884 39.67 -3.77 6.97
C GLY A 884 39.31 -3.71 5.50
N THR A 885 37.98 -3.71 5.26
CA THR A 885 37.32 -3.78 3.95
C THR A 885 36.45 -2.56 3.73
N LEU A 886 36.51 -2.01 2.54
CA LEU A 886 35.62 -0.99 2.02
C LEU A 886 34.63 -1.66 1.08
N SER A 887 33.33 -1.43 1.32
CA SER A 887 32.24 -1.85 0.43
C SER A 887 31.45 -0.63 0.01
N LEU A 888 31.24 -0.47 -1.28
CA LEU A 888 30.38 0.53 -1.89
C LEU A 888 29.30 -0.23 -2.65
N SER A 889 28.03 0.07 -2.40
CA SER A 889 26.92 -0.45 -3.20
C SER A 889 25.96 0.69 -3.54
N GLY A 890 25.34 0.59 -4.70
CA GLY A 890 24.43 1.62 -5.17
C GLY A 890 23.37 1.03 -6.08
N GLU A 891 22.17 1.56 -5.98
CA GLU A 891 21.06 1.25 -6.85
C GLU A 891 20.49 2.55 -7.42
N LEU A 892 20.24 2.57 -8.70
CA LEU A 892 19.57 3.65 -9.39
C LEU A 892 18.40 3.09 -10.17
N PHE A 893 17.26 3.73 -10.06
CA PHE A 893 16.05 3.40 -10.80
C PHE A 893 15.51 4.63 -11.51
N VAL A 894 15.24 4.48 -12.80
CA VAL A 894 14.75 5.56 -13.66
C VAL A 894 13.46 5.11 -14.33
N VAL A 895 12.39 5.88 -14.18
CA VAL A 895 11.12 5.64 -14.85
C VAL A 895 11.06 6.51 -16.11
N PHE A 896 11.02 5.88 -17.28
CA PHE A 896 10.88 6.58 -18.55
C PHE A 896 9.42 6.86 -18.89
N ARG A 897 8.56 5.86 -18.61
CA ARG A 897 7.15 5.94 -18.96
C ARG A 897 6.30 5.00 -18.11
N ARG A 898 5.18 5.53 -17.62
CA ARG A 898 4.12 4.75 -17.02
C ARG A 898 2.78 5.23 -17.53
N ILE A 899 2.01 4.33 -18.11
CA ILE A 899 0.70 4.63 -18.72
C ILE A 899 -0.31 3.65 -18.17
N VAL A 900 -1.44 4.16 -17.72
CA VAL A 900 -2.62 3.37 -17.36
C VAL A 900 -3.75 3.78 -18.28
N ASP A 901 -4.29 2.83 -19.03
CA ASP A 901 -5.43 3.02 -19.91
C ASP A 901 -6.50 1.98 -19.60
N ASN A 902 -7.54 2.39 -18.90
CA ASN A 902 -8.65 1.51 -18.56
C ASN A 902 -9.78 1.53 -19.60
N THR A 903 -9.87 2.56 -20.43
CA THR A 903 -11.03 2.81 -21.30
C THR A 903 -10.70 2.81 -22.78
N GLY A 904 -9.44 2.91 -23.16
CA GLY A 904 -9.01 3.08 -24.54
C GLY A 904 -9.18 4.51 -25.11
N ILE A 905 -9.56 5.47 -24.26
CA ILE A 905 -9.90 6.84 -24.68
C ILE A 905 -8.93 7.85 -24.11
N ALA A 906 -8.56 7.70 -22.87
CA ALA A 906 -7.76 8.66 -22.14
C ALA A 906 -6.65 7.94 -21.34
N PRO A 907 -5.56 7.53 -22.00
CA PRO A 907 -4.41 6.96 -21.31
C PRO A 907 -3.83 7.99 -20.33
N ALA A 908 -3.77 7.62 -19.05
CA ALA A 908 -3.19 8.45 -18.01
C ALA A 908 -1.70 8.15 -17.85
N ARG A 909 -0.85 9.18 -17.87
CA ARG A 909 0.57 9.08 -17.53
C ARG A 909 0.78 9.52 -16.09
N SER A 910 1.42 8.65 -15.29
CA SER A 910 1.74 8.93 -13.88
C SER A 910 3.23 9.09 -13.60
N ASP A 911 4.10 8.76 -14.56
CA ASP A 911 5.55 8.95 -14.39
C ASP A 911 5.89 10.43 -14.11
N ALA A 912 6.86 10.66 -13.27
CA ALA A 912 7.29 11.94 -12.72
C ALA A 912 6.27 12.65 -11.80
N THR A 913 5.11 12.05 -11.49
CA THR A 913 4.16 12.66 -10.56
C THR A 913 4.45 12.29 -9.11
N VAL A 914 3.76 12.94 -8.17
CA VAL A 914 3.86 12.63 -6.73
C VAL A 914 3.60 11.16 -6.47
N GLY A 915 4.53 10.52 -5.77
CA GLY A 915 4.55 9.08 -5.57
C GLY A 915 5.16 8.28 -6.74
N ASP A 916 5.56 8.93 -7.84
CA ASP A 916 6.14 8.30 -9.04
C ASP A 916 7.33 9.09 -9.61
N PRO A 917 8.39 9.36 -8.83
CA PRO A 917 9.52 10.15 -9.29
C PRO A 917 10.23 9.50 -10.47
N THR A 918 10.77 10.33 -11.38
CA THR A 918 11.57 9.83 -12.50
C THR A 918 12.84 9.14 -12.03
N PHE A 919 13.48 9.65 -10.97
CA PHE A 919 14.72 9.11 -10.43
C PHE A 919 14.54 8.71 -8.98
N GLN A 920 15.01 7.52 -8.65
CA GLN A 920 15.24 7.07 -7.27
C GLN A 920 16.62 6.45 -7.20
N GLY A 921 17.38 6.76 -6.17
CA GLY A 921 18.71 6.20 -5.97
C GLY A 921 18.99 5.91 -4.51
N GLN A 922 19.75 4.87 -4.28
CA GLN A 922 20.29 4.54 -2.97
C GLN A 922 21.77 4.25 -3.12
N PHE A 923 22.61 4.85 -2.30
CA PHE A 923 24.04 4.60 -2.29
C PHE A 923 24.50 4.31 -0.88
N ARG A 924 25.17 3.19 -0.69
CA ARG A 924 25.71 2.73 0.59
C ARG A 924 27.22 2.69 0.56
N PHE A 925 27.81 3.29 1.56
CA PHE A 925 29.22 3.20 1.92
C PHE A 925 29.33 2.38 3.21
N ARG A 926 30.19 1.38 3.24
CA ARG A 926 30.49 0.60 4.44
C ARG A 926 32.00 0.39 4.57
N TYR A 927 32.53 0.78 5.72
CA TYR A 927 33.89 0.46 6.12
C TYR A 927 33.86 -0.48 7.33
N SER A 928 34.47 -1.64 7.22
CA SER A 928 34.45 -2.64 8.29
C SER A 928 35.86 -3.12 8.64
N THR A 929 36.13 -3.18 9.94
CA THR A 929 37.29 -3.78 10.55
C THR A 929 36.86 -4.97 11.41
N LYS A 930 37.82 -5.63 12.09
CA LYS A 930 37.53 -6.75 12.99
C LYS A 930 36.58 -6.40 14.14
N HIS A 931 36.57 -5.15 14.61
CA HIS A 931 35.83 -4.75 15.81
C HIS A 931 34.86 -3.60 15.58
N VAL A 932 35.04 -2.83 14.53
CA VAL A 932 34.20 -1.67 14.25
C VAL A 932 33.81 -1.66 12.78
N SER A 933 32.55 -1.45 12.51
CA SER A 933 32.05 -1.17 11.18
C SER A 933 31.26 0.15 11.20
N PHE A 934 31.47 0.95 10.17
CA PHE A 934 30.74 2.18 9.92
C PHE A 934 29.97 2.02 8.61
N SER A 935 28.68 2.32 8.60
CA SER A 935 27.85 2.29 7.39
C SER A 935 27.11 3.61 7.24
N THR A 936 27.03 4.11 6.01
CA THR A 936 26.22 5.28 5.65
C THR A 936 25.44 4.95 4.40
N ASN A 937 24.13 5.24 4.41
CA ASN A 937 23.23 5.08 3.29
C ASN A 937 22.68 6.45 2.89
N VAL A 938 22.79 6.79 1.62
CA VAL A 938 22.27 8.03 1.03
C VAL A 938 21.10 7.64 0.13
N ASN A 939 19.91 8.13 0.45
CA ASN A 939 18.70 7.91 -0.36
C ASN A 939 18.39 9.20 -1.12
N TYR A 940 18.20 9.09 -2.42
CA TYR A 940 17.84 10.18 -3.32
C TYR A 940 16.50 9.90 -3.98
N VAL A 941 15.60 10.87 -3.93
CA VAL A 941 14.33 10.88 -4.65
C VAL A 941 14.31 12.14 -5.52
N GLY A 942 14.11 11.97 -6.81
CA GLY A 942 14.06 13.07 -7.76
C GLY A 942 12.81 13.92 -7.63
N GLU A 943 12.82 15.05 -8.30
CA GLU A 943 11.70 15.97 -8.41
C GLU A 943 10.42 15.28 -8.86
N GLN A 944 9.27 15.69 -8.32
CA GLN A 944 7.96 15.13 -8.60
C GLN A 944 6.96 16.22 -8.96
N LEU A 945 6.22 16.01 -10.02
CA LEU A 945 5.17 16.92 -10.48
C LEU A 945 3.86 16.65 -9.73
N LEU A 946 3.11 17.66 -9.40
CA LEU A 946 1.75 17.50 -8.89
C LEU A 946 0.80 16.95 -9.97
N SER A 947 1.00 17.37 -11.23
CA SER A 947 0.23 16.88 -12.37
C SER A 947 1.01 17.10 -13.65
N ARG A 948 1.02 16.10 -14.54
CA ARG A 948 1.60 16.25 -15.89
C ARG A 948 0.76 17.12 -16.81
N PHE A 949 -0.54 17.25 -16.56
CA PHE A 949 -1.49 17.90 -17.46
C PHE A 949 -1.69 19.38 -17.18
N ASN A 950 -1.33 19.84 -16.01
CA ASN A 950 -1.61 21.22 -15.56
C ASN A 950 -0.34 22.08 -15.46
N ARG A 951 0.69 21.78 -16.23
CA ARG A 951 1.77 22.73 -16.48
C ARG A 951 1.26 23.77 -17.47
N GLY A 952 0.86 24.94 -16.97
CA GLY A 952 0.55 26.09 -17.80
C GLY A 952 1.80 26.65 -18.49
N PRO A 953 1.65 27.60 -19.44
CA PRO A 953 2.78 28.26 -20.10
C PRO A 953 3.66 29.06 -19.12
N SER A 954 3.15 29.36 -17.93
CA SER A 954 3.91 29.80 -16.76
C SER A 954 3.73 28.74 -15.67
N PRO A 955 4.79 28.12 -15.14
CA PRO A 955 4.67 27.11 -14.09
C PRO A 955 3.84 27.55 -12.88
N ASN A 956 3.82 28.84 -12.58
CA ASN A 956 3.14 29.41 -11.42
C ASN A 956 1.73 29.91 -11.72
N ASP A 957 1.22 29.75 -12.93
CA ASP A 957 -0.05 30.32 -13.34
C ASP A 957 -1.25 29.44 -12.96
N THR A 958 -1.07 28.13 -13.01
CA THR A 958 -2.09 27.15 -12.61
C THR A 958 -2.12 26.97 -11.09
N ARG A 959 -0.93 26.93 -10.48
CA ARG A 959 -0.72 26.67 -9.04
C ARG A 959 0.46 27.47 -8.54
N GLU A 960 0.49 27.71 -7.25
CA GLU A 960 1.62 28.36 -6.58
C GLU A 960 2.90 27.50 -6.68
N PHE A 961 2.76 26.19 -6.65
CA PHE A 961 3.82 25.22 -6.88
C PHE A 961 3.31 24.07 -7.75
N ASP A 962 4.03 23.73 -8.80
CA ASP A 962 3.71 22.61 -9.69
C ASP A 962 4.51 21.35 -9.38
N GLU A 963 5.55 21.44 -8.56
CA GLU A 963 6.51 20.37 -8.34
C GLU A 963 7.04 20.35 -6.90
N TYR A 964 7.43 19.15 -6.46
CA TYR A 964 8.28 18.93 -5.30
C TYR A 964 9.73 18.88 -5.75
N ASN A 965 10.58 19.54 -4.99
CA ASN A 965 12.03 19.47 -5.20
C ASN A 965 12.55 18.05 -4.92
N ASP A 966 13.73 17.78 -5.43
CA ASP A 966 14.49 16.61 -5.08
C ASP A 966 14.72 16.49 -3.56
N TYR A 967 14.88 15.27 -3.12
CA TYR A 967 14.89 14.93 -1.70
C TYR A 967 16.01 13.96 -1.38
N VAL A 968 16.86 14.31 -0.41
CA VAL A 968 17.97 13.48 0.03
C VAL A 968 17.89 13.22 1.52
N THR A 969 17.97 11.95 1.92
CA THR A 969 18.18 11.55 3.33
C THR A 969 19.48 10.78 3.48
N ILE A 970 20.07 10.89 4.66
CA ILE A 970 21.29 10.19 5.02
C ILE A 970 21.04 9.40 6.30
N ASP A 971 21.32 8.09 6.25
CA ASP A 971 21.27 7.23 7.41
C ASP A 971 22.70 6.77 7.74
N SER A 972 23.01 6.65 9.01
CA SER A 972 24.35 6.23 9.42
C SER A 972 24.30 5.28 10.61
N SER A 973 25.19 4.32 10.64
CA SER A 973 25.31 3.39 11.76
C SER A 973 26.76 3.09 12.11
N VAL A 974 26.97 2.73 13.37
CA VAL A 974 28.21 2.19 13.87
C VAL A 974 27.91 0.86 14.54
N THR A 975 28.58 -0.19 14.09
CA THR A 975 28.58 -1.51 14.72
C THR A 975 29.85 -1.70 15.49
N PHE A 976 29.75 -2.12 16.73
CA PHE A 976 30.89 -2.43 17.59
C PHE A 976 30.83 -3.91 18.00
N ASP A 977 31.71 -4.72 17.43
CA ASP A 977 31.87 -6.13 17.78
C ASP A 977 32.85 -6.26 18.97
N VAL A 978 32.26 -6.32 20.19
CA VAL A 978 33.03 -6.46 21.43
C VAL A 978 33.82 -7.76 21.38
N ASN A 979 33.22 -8.83 20.89
CA ASN A 979 33.84 -10.13 20.64
C ASN A 979 32.94 -10.93 19.66
N LYS A 980 33.31 -12.19 19.34
CA LYS A 980 32.51 -13.06 18.45
C LYS A 980 31.07 -13.33 18.93
N LYS A 981 30.78 -13.12 20.22
CA LYS A 981 29.52 -13.44 20.86
C LYS A 981 28.62 -12.21 21.11
N PHE A 982 29.19 -11.01 21.14
CA PHE A 982 28.48 -9.80 21.54
C PHE A 982 28.77 -8.63 20.60
N SER A 983 27.70 -8.08 20.01
CA SER A 983 27.78 -6.90 19.13
C SER A 983 26.76 -5.85 19.56
N LEU A 984 27.14 -4.58 19.41
CA LEU A 984 26.29 -3.39 19.60
C LEU A 984 26.18 -2.65 18.27
N VAL A 985 24.98 -2.20 17.93
CA VAL A 985 24.74 -1.34 16.76
C VAL A 985 24.01 -0.09 17.21
N ALA A 986 24.54 1.07 16.86
CA ALA A 986 23.85 2.35 17.01
C ALA A 986 23.54 2.93 15.63
N THR A 987 22.31 3.29 15.39
CA THR A 987 21.82 3.77 14.09
C THR A 987 21.12 5.12 14.24
N VAL A 988 21.40 6.04 13.33
CA VAL A 988 20.65 7.28 13.14
C VAL A 988 20.09 7.27 11.73
N THR A 989 18.76 7.20 11.62
CA THR A 989 18.06 7.33 10.35
C THR A 989 17.71 8.80 10.13
N ASN A 990 17.84 9.28 8.88
CA ASN A 990 17.63 10.67 8.50
C ASN A 990 18.47 11.64 9.35
N LEU A 991 19.78 11.46 9.33
CA LEU A 991 20.76 12.26 10.09
C LEU A 991 20.61 13.77 9.86
N THR A 992 20.25 14.16 8.65
CA THR A 992 20.06 15.57 8.26
C THR A 992 18.70 16.14 8.65
N ASN A 993 17.83 15.33 9.25
CA ASN A 993 16.46 15.69 9.63
C ASN A 993 15.64 16.29 8.46
N ARG A 994 15.83 15.75 7.27
CA ARG A 994 15.10 16.18 6.09
C ARG A 994 13.73 15.48 6.08
N VAL A 995 12.66 16.24 6.05
CA VAL A 995 11.28 15.72 6.04
C VAL A 995 10.60 16.06 4.73
N GLY A 996 9.62 15.22 4.33
CA GLY A 996 8.77 15.49 3.18
C GLY A 996 7.92 16.74 3.40
N GLN A 997 7.57 17.42 2.32
CA GLN A 997 6.70 18.59 2.38
C GLN A 997 5.23 18.16 2.35
N GLU A 998 4.42 18.74 3.22
CA GLU A 998 2.97 18.70 3.09
C GLU A 998 2.53 19.61 1.94
N TYR A 999 1.63 19.13 1.10
CA TYR A 999 1.20 19.85 -0.07
C TYR A 999 -0.23 19.49 -0.45
N PHE A 1000 -1.11 20.49 -0.66
CA PHE A 1000 -2.52 20.30 -1.04
C PHE A 1000 -3.35 19.39 -0.12
N GLY A 1001 -3.00 19.27 1.16
CA GLY A 1001 -3.64 18.32 2.06
C GLY A 1001 -3.36 16.85 1.69
N ILE A 1002 -2.40 16.61 0.80
CA ILE A 1002 -1.89 15.29 0.45
C ILE A 1002 -0.59 15.10 1.22
N ILE A 1003 -0.60 14.17 2.14
CA ILE A 1003 0.63 13.69 2.73
C ILE A 1003 1.36 12.89 1.65
N ILE A 1004 2.59 13.27 1.34
CA ILE A 1004 3.40 12.54 0.37
C ILE A 1004 3.57 11.12 0.89
N PRO A 1005 3.43 10.07 0.05
CA PRO A 1005 3.54 8.70 0.51
C PRO A 1005 4.81 8.48 1.34
N GLY A 1006 4.65 8.03 2.58
CA GLY A 1006 5.76 7.79 3.51
C GLY A 1006 6.76 6.73 3.03
N SER A 1007 6.39 5.93 2.04
CA SER A 1007 7.28 5.00 1.33
C SER A 1007 8.33 5.69 0.46
N ILE A 1008 8.14 6.98 0.12
CA ILE A 1008 9.04 7.73 -0.76
C ILE A 1008 9.71 8.86 -0.01
N ASN A 1009 8.99 9.53 0.89
CA ASN A 1009 9.47 10.66 1.66
C ASN A 1009 9.34 10.40 3.16
N ASP A 1010 10.38 10.72 3.92
CA ASP A 1010 10.36 10.58 5.38
C ASP A 1010 9.39 11.59 6.01
N GLN A 1011 8.44 11.10 6.78
CA GLN A 1011 7.47 11.90 7.54
C GLN A 1011 7.73 11.87 9.06
N PHE A 1012 8.73 11.11 9.49
CA PHE A 1012 9.05 10.95 10.92
C PHE A 1012 10.07 11.95 11.42
N GLY A 1013 10.96 12.40 10.55
CA GLY A 1013 12.16 13.13 10.93
C GLY A 1013 13.28 12.20 11.41
N ARG A 1014 14.26 12.74 12.13
CA ARG A 1014 15.41 12.00 12.65
C ARG A 1014 14.99 10.93 13.66
N ARG A 1015 15.53 9.71 13.50
CA ARG A 1015 15.24 8.56 14.37
C ARG A 1015 16.54 7.96 14.88
N PHE A 1016 16.52 7.49 16.12
CA PHE A 1016 17.64 6.83 16.78
C PHE A 1016 17.25 5.40 17.10
N ALA A 1017 18.17 4.46 16.84
CA ALA A 1017 17.97 3.07 17.23
C ALA A 1017 19.24 2.49 17.82
N MET A 1018 19.06 1.52 18.72
CA MET A 1018 20.15 0.76 19.33
C MET A 1018 19.78 -0.73 19.31
N SER A 1019 20.71 -1.55 18.82
CA SER A 1019 20.54 -3.00 18.79
C SER A 1019 21.68 -3.70 19.55
N VAL A 1020 21.32 -4.75 20.24
CA VAL A 1020 22.25 -5.67 20.92
C VAL A 1020 22.07 -7.05 20.30
N ARG A 1021 23.15 -7.72 19.96
CA ARG A 1021 23.16 -9.09 19.47
C ARG A 1021 24.07 -9.96 20.30
N VAL A 1022 23.56 -11.13 20.71
CA VAL A 1022 24.28 -12.13 21.52
C VAL A 1022 24.21 -13.45 20.79
N ARG A 1023 25.37 -14.14 20.67
CA ARG A 1023 25.51 -15.48 20.04
C ARG A 1023 26.24 -16.46 20.95
N TYR A 1024 25.72 -17.71 21.06
CA TYR A 1024 26.33 -18.78 21.84
C TYR A 1024 26.37 -20.08 21.04
#